data_90dde580af3f51924a827454db43e047
#
_entry.id   90dde580af3f51924a827454db43e047
#
_cell.length_a   1.000
_cell.length_b   1.000
_cell.length_c   1.000
_cell.angle_alpha   90.00
_cell.angle_beta   90.00
_cell.angle_gamma   90.00
#
_symmetry.space_group_name_H-M   'P 1'
#
loop_
_entity.id
_entity.type
_entity.pdbx_description
1 polymer ?
#
loop_
_entity_poly.entity_id
_entity_poly.type
_entity_poly.pdbx_seq_one_letter_code
_entity_poly.pdbx_strand_id
1 'polypeptide(L)'
;MEYNFREIEKKWQQRWVDNKTYKVVEDESKKKFYVLNMFPYPSGAGLHVGHPLGYIASDIYARYKRLQGFNVLNPMGYDAYGLPAEQYAIQTGQHPAVTTEANINRYREQLDKIGFCFDWDREVRTCEPGYYHWTQWAFQQMFNHFYCNTCGKAMPISKLEERFAQKGTEGLDAACGEELHFTAEEWNAKSEKEQQEILMNYRIAYLGETMVNWCPALGTVLANDEVVDGVSERGGFPVVQKKMRQWCLRVSAYAQRLLDGLDNIDWTESLKETQKNWIGRSEGAEIQFKVKDSNVEFTIFTTRADTMYGVTFMVLAPESELVAQLTTAEQKEEVEAYLDRTKKRTERERIADRKVTGVFSGSYAINPFTGEAVPVWISDYVLAGYGTGAIMAVPAHDSRDYAFAKHFGLPIVPLVEGCDVSEESFDAKEGIVTNSPKAGVTPYCDLSLNGLTIKEAIAATKKYVKEHNLGRVKVNFRLRDAIFSRQRYWGEPFPVYYKDGMPYMIDSAKLPLELPEVSKFLPTETGEPPLGNATKWAWDVQKSEVVDNSLIDNVNVFPLELNTMPGFAGSSAYYIRYMDPHNTEALVSEKADNYWQNVDLYVGGTEHATGHLIYSRFWNKFLHDLGVSVKEEPFQKLVNQGMIQGRSNFVYRIKDTNTFVSLGLKDQYDVTPLHVDVNIVSNDVLDVEAFKAWRPEYNNAEFILEDGKYVCGWAVEKMSKSMYNVVNPDMIVEKYGADTLRMYEMFLGPVEQSKPWDTNGIDGVHRFLKKLWALFYDRNDQYLPVEGEPTKEELKSIHKLIKKVTGDIETFSYNTSISAFMICVNELGSLKCRNKEVLKTLVVLIAPFAPHLAEELWETLGNTSSVCDAQWPEWNEDYLKEDTIKYTISFNGKARFTLDFPADADNETIQATVMGHELSQKWVEGKTPKKVIIVPKKIVNVVL
;
A
#
# COMPACT_ATOMS: atom_id res chain seq x y z
N MET A 1 31.79 -7.38 -34.21
CA MET A 1 31.12 -6.23 -33.59
C MET A 1 30.88 -6.55 -32.12
N GLU A 2 31.43 -5.74 -31.22
CA GLU A 2 31.14 -5.90 -29.81
C GLU A 2 29.73 -5.43 -29.51
N TYR A 3 29.14 -5.97 -28.47
CA TYR A 3 27.85 -5.52 -27.98
C TYR A 3 28.00 -4.09 -27.46
N ASN A 4 27.60 -3.12 -28.28
CA ASN A 4 27.65 -1.70 -27.93
C ASN A 4 26.28 -1.26 -27.40
N PHE A 5 26.04 -1.50 -26.11
CA PHE A 5 24.77 -1.19 -25.49
C PHE A 5 24.46 0.32 -25.49
N ARG A 6 25.47 1.18 -25.40
CA ARG A 6 25.26 2.64 -25.39
C ARG A 6 24.62 3.15 -26.66
N GLU A 7 25.12 2.73 -27.80
CA GLU A 7 24.57 3.10 -29.10
C GLU A 7 23.23 2.44 -29.36
N ILE A 8 23.07 1.16 -29.02
CA ILE A 8 21.83 0.40 -29.20
C ILE A 8 20.69 1.00 -28.39
N GLU A 9 20.92 1.28 -27.12
CA GLU A 9 19.90 1.84 -26.23
C GLU A 9 19.49 3.24 -26.64
N LYS A 10 20.43 4.10 -26.96
CA LYS A 10 20.17 5.45 -27.46
C LYS A 10 19.36 5.43 -28.76
N LYS A 11 19.75 4.60 -29.71
CA LYS A 11 19.06 4.40 -31.00
C LYS A 11 17.60 4.01 -30.80
N TRP A 12 17.34 2.97 -29.99
CA TRP A 12 15.99 2.43 -29.82
C TRP A 12 15.10 3.33 -28.97
N GLN A 13 15.61 3.96 -27.95
CA GLN A 13 14.87 4.94 -27.18
C GLN A 13 14.38 6.09 -28.07
N GLN A 14 15.23 6.56 -28.98
CA GLN A 14 14.84 7.59 -29.95
C GLN A 14 13.82 7.09 -30.96
N ARG A 15 13.99 5.87 -31.49
CA ARG A 15 13.03 5.27 -32.44
C ARG A 15 11.67 5.03 -31.82
N TRP A 16 11.59 4.61 -30.56
CA TRP A 16 10.31 4.42 -29.89
C TRP A 16 9.54 5.74 -29.76
N VAL A 17 10.25 6.83 -29.49
CA VAL A 17 9.65 8.17 -29.44
C VAL A 17 9.19 8.61 -30.84
N ASP A 18 10.05 8.51 -31.84
CA ASP A 18 9.76 8.95 -33.21
C ASP A 18 8.60 8.18 -33.84
N ASN A 19 8.54 6.88 -33.62
CA ASN A 19 7.50 5.99 -34.15
C ASN A 19 6.27 5.91 -33.25
N LYS A 20 6.27 6.59 -32.10
CA LYS A 20 5.17 6.53 -31.11
C LYS A 20 4.79 5.09 -30.77
N THR A 21 5.81 4.23 -30.56
CA THR A 21 5.66 2.78 -30.38
C THR A 21 4.75 2.44 -29.22
N TYR A 22 4.75 3.22 -28.15
CA TYR A 22 4.00 2.94 -26.93
C TYR A 22 2.72 3.77 -26.78
N LYS A 23 2.42 4.61 -27.76
CA LYS A 23 1.16 5.35 -27.77
C LYS A 23 0.00 4.39 -27.99
N VAL A 24 -0.99 4.44 -27.12
CA VAL A 24 -2.15 3.56 -27.17
C VAL A 24 -3.43 4.35 -27.35
N VAL A 25 -4.35 3.78 -28.13
CA VAL A 25 -5.70 4.31 -28.31
C VAL A 25 -6.70 3.17 -28.06
N GLU A 26 -7.95 3.53 -27.80
CA GLU A 26 -9.03 2.55 -27.69
C GLU A 26 -9.21 1.85 -29.03
N ASP A 27 -9.11 0.52 -29.03
CA ASP A 27 -9.27 -0.32 -30.23
C ASP A 27 -10.18 -1.50 -29.89
N GLU A 28 -11.43 -1.41 -30.28
CA GLU A 28 -12.45 -2.43 -29.97
C GLU A 28 -12.18 -3.79 -30.62
N SER A 29 -11.31 -3.84 -31.63
CA SER A 29 -10.91 -5.11 -32.28
C SER A 29 -9.94 -5.94 -31.43
N LYS A 30 -9.38 -5.34 -30.37
CA LYS A 30 -8.44 -5.98 -29.46
C LYS A 30 -8.96 -5.97 -28.03
N LYS A 31 -8.64 -7.03 -27.27
CA LYS A 31 -8.87 -7.04 -25.83
C LYS A 31 -7.91 -6.06 -25.16
N LYS A 32 -8.43 -5.31 -24.21
CA LYS A 32 -7.63 -4.38 -23.42
C LYS A 32 -6.84 -5.11 -22.33
N PHE A 33 -5.71 -4.53 -21.98
CA PHE A 33 -5.02 -4.88 -20.76
C PHE A 33 -4.41 -3.60 -20.15
N TYR A 34 -4.83 -3.27 -18.94
CA TYR A 34 -4.39 -2.05 -18.26
C TYR A 34 -3.39 -2.44 -17.15
N VAL A 35 -2.13 -2.08 -17.35
CA VAL A 35 -1.04 -2.27 -16.39
C VAL A 35 -0.69 -0.92 -15.77
N LEU A 36 -0.67 -0.85 -14.46
CA LEU A 36 -0.37 0.40 -13.76
C LEU A 36 0.60 0.17 -12.61
N ASN A 37 1.57 1.08 -12.49
CA ASN A 37 2.40 1.23 -11.31
C ASN A 37 1.86 2.33 -10.42
N MET A 38 2.04 2.21 -9.12
CA MET A 38 1.85 3.35 -8.23
C MET A 38 2.86 4.43 -8.64
N PHE A 39 2.34 5.59 -9.05
CA PHE A 39 3.20 6.63 -9.60
C PHE A 39 4.11 7.26 -8.52
N PRO A 40 5.31 7.71 -8.90
CA PRO A 40 6.26 8.23 -7.94
C PRO A 40 5.91 9.63 -7.47
N TYR A 41 6.33 9.94 -6.23
CA TYR A 41 6.43 11.30 -5.73
C TYR A 41 7.86 11.79 -6.04
N PRO A 42 8.04 12.79 -6.93
CA PRO A 42 9.38 13.19 -7.35
C PRO A 42 10.12 13.95 -6.25
N SER A 43 11.24 13.40 -5.81
CA SER A 43 12.13 14.00 -4.81
C SER A 43 13.40 14.54 -5.46
N GLY A 44 14.08 15.48 -4.77
CA GLY A 44 15.30 16.11 -5.26
C GLY A 44 16.47 15.16 -5.47
N ALA A 45 16.48 14.02 -4.80
CA ALA A 45 17.53 13.02 -4.94
C ALA A 45 17.46 12.22 -6.24
N GLY A 46 16.32 12.21 -6.90
CA GLY A 46 16.05 11.31 -8.02
C GLY A 46 15.77 9.88 -7.54
N LEU A 47 15.79 8.93 -8.49
CA LEU A 47 15.59 7.52 -8.23
C LEU A 47 16.90 6.85 -7.77
N HIS A 48 16.80 5.89 -6.85
CA HIS A 48 17.86 4.90 -6.60
C HIS A 48 17.47 3.56 -7.24
N VAL A 49 18.37 2.57 -7.25
CA VAL A 49 18.15 1.27 -7.92
C VAL A 49 16.98 0.47 -7.36
N GLY A 50 16.51 0.79 -6.17
CA GLY A 50 15.34 0.13 -5.57
C GLY A 50 13.99 0.57 -6.15
N HIS A 51 13.90 1.80 -6.62
CA HIS A 51 12.64 2.36 -7.14
C HIS A 51 12.14 1.65 -8.42
N PRO A 52 12.98 1.34 -9.42
CA PRO A 52 12.47 0.75 -10.65
C PRO A 52 12.13 -0.73 -10.57
N LEU A 53 12.34 -1.41 -9.45
CA LEU A 53 12.03 -2.84 -9.32
C LEU A 53 10.59 -3.17 -9.74
N GLY A 54 9.62 -2.47 -9.18
CA GLY A 54 8.21 -2.65 -9.53
C GLY A 54 7.92 -2.23 -10.97
N TYR A 55 8.56 -1.16 -11.43
CA TYR A 55 8.37 -0.65 -12.80
C TYR A 55 8.90 -1.64 -13.83
N ILE A 56 10.04 -2.26 -13.58
CA ILE A 56 10.60 -3.28 -14.46
C ILE A 56 9.70 -4.52 -14.49
N ALA A 57 9.23 -4.96 -13.32
CA ALA A 57 8.34 -6.12 -13.20
C ALA A 57 7.05 -5.93 -14.01
N SER A 58 6.41 -4.78 -13.89
CA SER A 58 5.19 -4.45 -14.64
C SER A 58 5.46 -4.22 -16.13
N ASP A 59 6.61 -3.66 -16.48
CA ASP A 59 7.02 -3.42 -17.86
C ASP A 59 7.19 -4.74 -18.62
N ILE A 60 7.80 -5.73 -17.99
CA ILE A 60 7.92 -7.08 -18.54
C ILE A 60 6.53 -7.66 -18.82
N TYR A 61 5.62 -7.54 -17.87
CA TYR A 61 4.26 -8.07 -18.02
C TYR A 61 3.48 -7.31 -19.11
N ALA A 62 3.63 -5.99 -19.18
CA ALA A 62 3.00 -5.18 -20.22
C ALA A 62 3.46 -5.57 -21.63
N ARG A 63 4.77 -5.76 -21.81
CA ARG A 63 5.36 -6.18 -23.09
C ARG A 63 4.91 -7.60 -23.49
N TYR A 64 4.84 -8.49 -22.51
CA TYR A 64 4.35 -9.86 -22.70
C TYR A 64 2.88 -9.86 -23.17
N LYS A 65 2.03 -9.07 -22.54
CA LYS A 65 0.62 -8.96 -22.93
C LYS A 65 0.44 -8.40 -24.33
N ARG A 66 1.25 -7.41 -24.72
CA ARG A 66 1.22 -6.89 -26.08
C ARG A 66 1.62 -7.96 -27.10
N LEU A 67 2.63 -8.78 -26.79
CA LEU A 67 3.05 -9.90 -27.61
C LEU A 67 1.96 -10.99 -27.72
N GLN A 68 1.05 -11.06 -26.77
CA GLN A 68 -0.13 -11.94 -26.84
C GLN A 68 -1.28 -11.34 -27.64
N GLY A 69 -1.13 -10.12 -28.19
CA GLY A 69 -2.15 -9.47 -29.00
C GLY A 69 -3.07 -8.53 -28.25
N PHE A 70 -2.86 -8.29 -26.96
CA PHE A 70 -3.65 -7.33 -26.19
C PHE A 70 -3.30 -5.90 -26.56
N ASN A 71 -4.29 -5.02 -26.46
CA ASN A 71 -4.08 -3.58 -26.50
C ASN A 71 -3.76 -3.11 -25.07
N VAL A 72 -2.50 -2.75 -24.84
CA VAL A 72 -1.98 -2.51 -23.49
C VAL A 72 -1.91 -1.02 -23.17
N LEU A 73 -2.58 -0.61 -22.10
CA LEU A 73 -2.42 0.71 -21.50
C LEU A 73 -1.41 0.60 -20.35
N ASN A 74 -0.29 1.28 -20.48
CA ASN A 74 0.74 1.34 -19.44
C ASN A 74 1.21 2.80 -19.28
N PRO A 75 0.44 3.64 -18.57
CA PRO A 75 0.75 5.05 -18.41
C PRO A 75 1.70 5.30 -17.23
N MET A 76 2.24 6.50 -17.18
CA MET A 76 3.06 6.97 -16.07
C MET A 76 2.85 8.47 -15.88
N GLY A 77 2.98 8.93 -14.65
CA GLY A 77 2.87 10.31 -14.26
C GLY A 77 3.50 10.54 -12.89
N TYR A 78 3.11 11.64 -12.25
CA TYR A 78 3.75 12.05 -10.99
C TYR A 78 2.72 12.51 -9.97
N ASP A 79 2.87 12.01 -8.75
CA ASP A 79 2.19 12.54 -7.58
C ASP A 79 3.01 13.76 -7.12
N ALA A 80 2.52 14.96 -7.39
CA ALA A 80 3.35 16.16 -7.37
C ALA A 80 2.95 17.19 -6.31
N TYR A 81 1.90 16.93 -5.54
CA TYR A 81 1.52 17.75 -4.39
C TYR A 81 2.02 17.14 -3.09
N GLY A 82 2.26 17.95 -2.09
CA GLY A 82 2.56 17.49 -0.75
C GLY A 82 3.63 18.26 -0.02
N LEU A 83 3.93 17.80 1.16
CA LEU A 83 4.73 18.48 2.16
C LEU A 83 6.22 18.68 1.77
N PRO A 84 6.91 17.74 1.08
CA PRO A 84 8.33 17.91 0.83
C PRO A 84 8.69 19.12 -0.02
N ALA A 85 7.93 19.38 -1.08
CA ALA A 85 8.17 20.55 -1.94
C ALA A 85 7.87 21.84 -1.20
N GLU A 86 6.86 21.86 -0.36
CA GLU A 86 6.51 23.02 0.45
C GLU A 86 7.57 23.31 1.52
N GLN A 87 8.11 22.30 2.18
CA GLN A 87 9.19 22.47 3.15
C GLN A 87 10.44 23.04 2.52
N TYR A 88 10.80 22.59 1.34
CA TYR A 88 11.90 23.15 0.58
C TYR A 88 11.64 24.61 0.20
N ALA A 89 10.42 24.94 -0.19
CA ALA A 89 9.99 26.29 -0.50
C ALA A 89 10.10 27.21 0.72
N ILE A 90 9.70 26.74 1.90
CA ILE A 90 9.83 27.48 3.16
C ILE A 90 11.30 27.77 3.47
N GLN A 91 12.18 26.80 3.29
CA GLN A 91 13.61 26.93 3.58
C GLN A 91 14.34 27.86 2.61
N THR A 92 13.96 27.84 1.34
CA THR A 92 14.70 28.54 0.28
C THR A 92 14.01 29.78 -0.27
N GLY A 93 12.72 29.96 0.03
CA GLY A 93 11.89 31.00 -0.56
C GLY A 93 11.51 30.73 -2.02
N GLN A 94 11.89 29.60 -2.58
CA GLN A 94 11.55 29.20 -3.94
C GLN A 94 10.13 28.62 -4.01
N HIS A 95 9.36 29.00 -5.03
CA HIS A 95 7.99 28.48 -5.22
C HIS A 95 8.01 26.95 -5.38
N PRO A 96 7.11 26.21 -4.72
CA PRO A 96 7.07 24.74 -4.81
C PRO A 96 6.96 24.20 -6.24
N ALA A 97 6.28 24.91 -7.13
CA ALA A 97 6.13 24.52 -8.54
C ALA A 97 7.48 24.41 -9.26
N VAL A 98 8.43 25.30 -8.96
CA VAL A 98 9.75 25.31 -9.60
C VAL A 98 10.56 24.07 -9.19
N THR A 99 10.58 23.77 -7.89
CA THR A 99 11.24 22.58 -7.35
C THR A 99 10.60 21.29 -7.90
N THR A 100 9.28 21.24 -7.93
CA THR A 100 8.52 20.09 -8.44
C THR A 100 8.85 19.84 -9.91
N GLU A 101 8.86 20.87 -10.74
CA GLU A 101 9.20 20.76 -12.17
C GLU A 101 10.63 20.21 -12.37
N ALA A 102 11.60 20.73 -11.62
CA ALA A 102 12.98 20.23 -11.68
C ALA A 102 13.08 18.76 -11.28
N ASN A 103 12.37 18.36 -10.23
CA ASN A 103 12.36 16.98 -9.76
C ASN A 103 11.68 16.03 -10.75
N ILE A 104 10.59 16.45 -11.36
CA ILE A 104 9.90 15.69 -12.41
C ILE A 104 10.83 15.46 -13.60
N ASN A 105 11.53 16.52 -14.05
CA ASN A 105 12.46 16.43 -15.17
C ASN A 105 13.59 15.44 -14.87
N ARG A 106 14.09 15.44 -13.65
CA ARG A 106 15.13 14.50 -13.21
C ARG A 106 14.62 13.05 -13.23
N TYR A 107 13.43 12.81 -12.70
CA TYR A 107 12.80 11.48 -12.70
C TYR A 107 12.56 10.99 -14.13
N ARG A 108 12.01 11.87 -14.98
CA ARG A 108 11.74 11.53 -16.38
C ARG A 108 13.02 11.13 -17.12
N GLU A 109 14.10 11.86 -16.93
CA GLU A 109 15.41 11.55 -17.53
C GLU A 109 15.91 10.16 -17.12
N GLN A 110 15.79 9.83 -15.82
CA GLN A 110 16.19 8.53 -15.31
C GLN A 110 15.30 7.40 -15.83
N LEU A 111 13.98 7.59 -15.88
CA LEU A 111 13.04 6.61 -16.39
C LEU A 111 13.25 6.35 -17.89
N ASP A 112 13.48 7.40 -18.67
CA ASP A 112 13.74 7.27 -20.11
C ASP A 112 14.98 6.43 -20.40
N LYS A 113 16.02 6.55 -19.58
CA LYS A 113 17.26 5.78 -19.74
C LYS A 113 17.07 4.28 -19.48
N ILE A 114 16.10 3.89 -18.68
CA ILE A 114 15.81 2.47 -18.38
C ILE A 114 15.00 1.83 -19.49
N GLY A 115 14.30 2.61 -20.31
CA GLY A 115 13.63 2.13 -21.52
C GLY A 115 12.29 1.43 -21.26
N PHE A 116 11.45 2.01 -20.42
CA PHE A 116 10.09 1.52 -20.17
C PHE A 116 9.14 1.72 -21.35
N CYS A 117 8.10 0.90 -21.44
CA CYS A 117 7.07 1.02 -22.46
C CYS A 117 5.90 1.94 -22.06
N PHE A 118 6.18 2.97 -21.29
CA PHE A 118 5.15 3.91 -20.83
C PHE A 118 4.61 4.75 -21.99
N ASP A 119 3.28 4.94 -22.01
CA ASP A 119 2.64 5.91 -22.88
C ASP A 119 2.68 7.30 -22.24
N TRP A 120 3.75 8.05 -22.49
CA TRP A 120 3.95 9.38 -21.93
C TRP A 120 2.97 10.44 -22.46
N ASP A 121 2.25 10.16 -23.55
CA ASP A 121 1.17 11.04 -24.03
C ASP A 121 0.03 11.11 -23.02
N ARG A 122 -0.05 10.15 -22.13
CA ARG A 122 -1.06 10.08 -21.06
C ARG A 122 -0.51 10.51 -19.68
N GLU A 123 0.65 11.15 -19.65
CA GLU A 123 1.23 11.64 -18.40
C GLU A 123 0.26 12.55 -17.65
N VAL A 124 0.15 12.35 -16.33
CA VAL A 124 -0.59 13.24 -15.44
C VAL A 124 0.34 13.74 -14.34
N ARG A 125 0.07 14.94 -13.85
CA ARG A 125 0.74 15.55 -12.70
C ARG A 125 -0.33 16.09 -11.79
N THR A 126 -0.39 15.63 -10.57
CA THR A 126 -1.49 16.00 -9.66
C THR A 126 -1.51 17.49 -9.32
N CYS A 127 -0.41 18.21 -9.52
CA CYS A 127 -0.30 19.65 -9.29
C CYS A 127 -0.75 20.52 -10.48
N GLU A 128 -1.08 19.92 -11.62
CA GLU A 128 -1.56 20.69 -12.78
C GLU A 128 -3.07 20.98 -12.69
N PRO A 129 -3.50 22.22 -12.98
CA PRO A 129 -4.92 22.59 -12.94
C PRO A 129 -5.84 21.71 -13.79
N GLY A 130 -5.38 21.29 -14.96
CA GLY A 130 -6.14 20.39 -15.83
C GLY A 130 -6.39 19.01 -15.22
N TYR A 131 -5.52 18.58 -14.31
CA TYR A 131 -5.69 17.34 -13.57
C TYR A 131 -6.58 17.55 -12.35
N TYR A 132 -6.24 18.48 -11.46
CA TYR A 132 -6.96 18.63 -10.20
C TYR A 132 -8.34 19.28 -10.36
N HIS A 133 -8.65 19.83 -11.54
CA HIS A 133 -10.02 20.16 -11.95
C HIS A 133 -10.99 19.03 -11.55
N TRP A 134 -10.61 17.78 -11.87
CA TRP A 134 -11.47 16.62 -11.65
C TRP A 134 -11.45 16.12 -10.21
N THR A 135 -10.38 16.38 -9.49
CA THR A 135 -10.33 16.17 -8.03
C THR A 135 -11.29 17.13 -7.33
N GLN A 136 -11.29 18.39 -7.73
CA GLN A 136 -12.23 19.40 -7.22
C GLN A 136 -13.69 19.07 -7.59
N TRP A 137 -13.91 18.65 -8.81
CA TRP A 137 -15.22 18.21 -9.28
C TRP A 137 -15.75 17.03 -8.45
N ALA A 138 -14.91 16.03 -8.20
CA ALA A 138 -15.29 14.87 -7.39
C ALA A 138 -15.65 15.28 -5.97
N PHE A 139 -14.89 16.20 -5.38
CA PHE A 139 -15.20 16.77 -4.07
C PHE A 139 -16.59 17.45 -4.07
N GLN A 140 -16.88 18.23 -5.09
CA GLN A 140 -18.20 18.86 -5.23
C GLN A 140 -19.33 17.83 -5.33
N GLN A 141 -19.09 16.74 -6.05
CA GLN A 141 -20.07 15.66 -6.15
C GLN A 141 -20.28 14.97 -4.80
N MET A 142 -19.23 14.74 -4.04
CA MET A 142 -19.31 14.17 -2.70
C MET A 142 -20.07 15.09 -1.74
N PHE A 143 -19.86 16.38 -1.86
CA PHE A 143 -20.62 17.37 -1.09
C PHE A 143 -22.11 17.38 -1.45
N ASN A 144 -22.44 17.19 -2.73
CA ASN A 144 -23.80 17.23 -3.25
C ASN A 144 -24.53 15.88 -3.19
N HIS A 145 -23.93 14.87 -2.53
CA HIS A 145 -24.53 13.54 -2.38
C HIS A 145 -24.53 13.10 -0.91
N PHE A 146 -25.49 12.23 -0.61
CA PHE A 146 -25.54 11.49 0.65
C PHE A 146 -25.59 10.00 0.35
N TYR A 147 -25.29 9.17 1.32
CA TYR A 147 -25.35 7.71 1.14
C TYR A 147 -26.68 7.16 1.66
N CYS A 148 -27.49 6.61 0.75
CA CYS A 148 -28.74 5.97 1.07
C CYS A 148 -28.48 4.50 1.39
N ASN A 149 -28.66 4.08 2.66
CA ASN A 149 -28.45 2.70 3.06
C ASN A 149 -29.48 1.75 2.44
N THR A 150 -30.73 2.23 2.25
CA THR A 150 -31.80 1.46 1.60
C THR A 150 -31.48 1.19 0.14
N CYS A 151 -30.96 2.19 -0.58
CA CYS A 151 -30.58 2.07 -1.99
C CYS A 151 -29.23 1.40 -2.18
N GLY A 152 -28.39 1.39 -1.16
CA GLY A 152 -27.03 0.87 -1.20
C GLY A 152 -26.08 1.66 -2.08
N LYS A 153 -26.32 2.98 -2.23
CA LYS A 153 -25.48 3.86 -3.07
C LYS A 153 -25.64 5.33 -2.69
N ALA A 154 -24.73 6.14 -3.21
CA ALA A 154 -24.83 7.60 -3.12
C ALA A 154 -26.01 8.12 -3.94
N MET A 155 -26.72 9.08 -3.38
CA MET A 155 -27.87 9.75 -4.00
C MET A 155 -27.72 11.27 -3.91
N PRO A 156 -28.27 12.02 -4.86
CA PRO A 156 -28.21 13.49 -4.82
C PRO A 156 -28.79 14.05 -3.53
N ILE A 157 -28.13 15.03 -2.95
CA ILE A 157 -28.59 15.69 -1.71
C ILE A 157 -29.96 16.38 -1.87
N SER A 158 -30.27 16.79 -3.09
CA SER A 158 -31.60 17.37 -3.43
C SER A 158 -32.75 16.40 -3.15
N LYS A 159 -32.53 15.12 -3.31
CA LYS A 159 -33.50 14.07 -2.98
C LYS A 159 -33.78 14.03 -1.47
N LEU A 160 -32.75 14.26 -0.68
CA LEU A 160 -32.86 14.31 0.78
C LEU A 160 -33.62 15.57 1.21
N GLU A 161 -33.35 16.72 0.60
CA GLU A 161 -34.06 17.98 0.85
C GLU A 161 -35.57 17.85 0.53
N GLU A 162 -35.90 17.25 -0.61
CA GLU A 162 -37.29 16.96 -0.98
C GLU A 162 -37.98 16.07 0.05
N ARG A 163 -37.31 15.02 0.50
CA ARG A 163 -37.82 14.11 1.49
C ARG A 163 -38.09 14.79 2.84
N PHE A 164 -37.16 15.63 3.30
CA PHE A 164 -37.31 16.37 4.55
C PHE A 164 -38.50 17.35 4.49
N ALA A 165 -38.70 17.99 3.34
CA ALA A 165 -39.83 18.90 3.12
C ALA A 165 -41.20 18.19 3.13
N GLN A 166 -41.22 16.91 2.72
CA GLN A 166 -42.47 16.13 2.63
C GLN A 166 -42.74 15.26 3.86
N LYS A 167 -41.73 14.66 4.44
CA LYS A 167 -41.83 13.62 5.48
C LYS A 167 -40.92 13.82 6.69
N GLY A 168 -40.04 14.81 6.67
CA GLY A 168 -38.98 14.89 7.67
C GLY A 168 -38.10 13.65 7.64
N THR A 169 -37.70 13.15 8.78
CA THR A 169 -36.82 11.98 8.92
C THR A 169 -37.57 10.63 9.00
N GLU A 170 -38.88 10.63 8.82
CA GLU A 170 -39.69 9.41 8.89
C GLU A 170 -39.24 8.36 7.87
N GLY A 171 -38.87 7.17 8.35
CA GLY A 171 -38.45 6.06 7.52
C GLY A 171 -37.12 6.25 6.78
N LEU A 172 -36.33 7.26 7.11
CA LEU A 172 -35.03 7.50 6.51
C LEU A 172 -33.96 6.55 7.09
N ASP A 173 -33.28 5.86 6.19
CA ASP A 173 -32.08 5.09 6.53
C ASP A 173 -30.94 5.56 5.63
N ALA A 174 -30.14 6.47 6.15
CA ALA A 174 -29.02 7.07 5.45
C ALA A 174 -27.82 7.17 6.38
N ALA A 175 -26.63 7.08 5.79
CA ALA A 175 -25.39 7.29 6.54
C ALA A 175 -25.35 8.75 7.05
N CYS A 176 -25.05 8.91 8.32
CA CYS A 176 -25.05 10.22 8.98
C CYS A 176 -24.06 10.23 10.13
N GLY A 177 -23.70 11.45 10.56
CA GLY A 177 -22.87 11.64 11.74
C GLY A 177 -23.63 11.41 13.04
N GLU A 178 -24.87 11.92 13.09
CA GLU A 178 -25.78 11.84 14.23
C GLU A 178 -27.17 11.50 13.74
N GLU A 179 -27.87 10.60 14.40
CA GLU A 179 -29.28 10.32 14.09
C GLU A 179 -30.15 11.47 14.52
N LEU A 180 -30.82 12.10 13.56
CA LEU A 180 -31.73 13.21 13.79
C LEU A 180 -33.16 12.77 13.58
N HIS A 181 -34.08 13.35 14.34
CA HIS A 181 -35.53 13.10 14.24
C HIS A 181 -36.26 14.43 14.19
N PHE A 182 -36.93 14.71 13.10
CA PHE A 182 -37.76 15.91 12.92
C PHE A 182 -38.89 15.66 11.91
N THR A 183 -39.96 16.46 12.03
CA THR A 183 -41.10 16.41 11.10
C THR A 183 -40.86 17.32 9.90
N ALA A 184 -41.70 17.16 8.86
CA ALA A 184 -41.70 18.05 7.72
C ALA A 184 -41.94 19.51 8.10
N GLU A 185 -42.87 19.75 9.06
CA GLU A 185 -43.15 21.09 9.54
C GLU A 185 -41.94 21.72 10.23
N GLU A 186 -41.26 20.95 11.07
CA GLU A 186 -40.04 21.39 11.75
C GLU A 186 -38.95 21.77 10.76
N TRP A 187 -38.75 20.95 9.70
CA TRP A 187 -37.79 21.24 8.64
C TRP A 187 -38.14 22.53 7.90
N ASN A 188 -39.41 22.66 7.46
CA ASN A 188 -39.85 23.82 6.69
C ASN A 188 -39.83 25.12 7.46
N ALA A 189 -39.87 25.04 8.78
CA ALA A 189 -39.79 26.23 9.67
C ALA A 189 -38.34 26.70 9.89
N LYS A 190 -37.34 25.93 9.52
CA LYS A 190 -35.92 26.24 9.73
C LYS A 190 -35.39 27.24 8.73
N SER A 191 -34.43 28.05 9.16
CA SER A 191 -33.69 28.96 8.29
C SER A 191 -32.80 28.16 7.30
N GLU A 192 -32.37 28.82 6.25
CA GLU A 192 -31.43 28.22 5.30
C GLU A 192 -30.17 27.69 5.99
N LYS A 193 -29.59 28.47 6.90
CA LYS A 193 -28.43 28.09 7.68
C LYS A 193 -28.68 26.82 8.51
N GLU A 194 -29.78 26.75 9.20
CA GLU A 194 -30.17 25.58 10.01
C GLU A 194 -30.37 24.34 9.14
N GLN A 195 -31.00 24.50 7.97
CA GLN A 195 -31.18 23.41 7.01
C GLN A 195 -29.84 22.92 6.48
N GLN A 196 -28.91 23.82 6.16
CA GLN A 196 -27.57 23.47 5.71
C GLN A 196 -26.76 22.73 6.79
N GLU A 197 -26.89 23.11 8.06
CA GLU A 197 -26.27 22.41 9.18
C GLU A 197 -26.78 20.97 9.30
N ILE A 198 -28.08 20.76 9.09
CA ILE A 198 -28.68 19.42 9.09
C ILE A 198 -28.18 18.61 7.92
N LEU A 199 -28.15 19.17 6.70
CA LEU A 199 -27.67 18.47 5.52
C LEU A 199 -26.20 18.08 5.65
N MET A 200 -25.37 18.87 6.33
CA MET A 200 -23.98 18.57 6.58
C MET A 200 -23.79 17.26 7.34
N ASN A 201 -24.77 16.89 8.15
CA ASN A 201 -24.78 15.62 8.88
C ASN A 201 -24.89 14.38 7.95
N TYR A 202 -25.31 14.57 6.71
CA TYR A 202 -25.58 13.49 5.73
C TYR A 202 -24.62 13.51 4.52
N ARG A 203 -24.01 14.65 4.21
CA ARG A 203 -23.15 14.79 3.03
C ARG A 203 -21.97 13.83 3.09
N ILE A 204 -21.55 13.29 1.95
CA ILE A 204 -20.38 12.40 1.86
C ILE A 204 -19.10 13.20 2.11
N ALA A 205 -18.97 14.38 1.52
CA ALA A 205 -17.94 15.35 1.93
C ALA A 205 -18.59 16.36 2.87
N TYR A 206 -18.09 16.45 4.09
CA TYR A 206 -18.70 17.30 5.12
C TYR A 206 -17.64 18.02 5.94
N LEU A 207 -18.04 19.15 6.50
CA LEU A 207 -17.24 19.96 7.42
C LEU A 207 -17.68 19.62 8.84
N GLY A 208 -16.75 19.10 9.65
CA GLY A 208 -17.05 18.67 11.01
C GLY A 208 -15.89 18.91 11.96
N GLU A 209 -16.20 18.91 13.25
CA GLU A 209 -15.17 18.95 14.29
C GLU A 209 -14.76 17.52 14.62
N THR A 210 -13.46 17.24 14.56
CA THR A 210 -12.93 15.90 14.80
C THR A 210 -11.55 15.97 15.43
N MET A 211 -11.15 14.89 16.09
CA MET A 211 -9.80 14.72 16.61
C MET A 211 -8.85 14.43 15.47
N VAL A 212 -7.77 15.19 15.38
CA VAL A 212 -6.80 15.12 14.31
C VAL A 212 -5.38 14.98 14.85
N ASN A 213 -4.49 14.44 14.01
CA ASN A 213 -3.06 14.40 14.31
C ASN A 213 -2.43 15.74 13.94
N TRP A 214 -2.32 16.62 14.90
CA TRP A 214 -1.75 17.95 14.70
C TRP A 214 -0.24 17.94 14.96
N CYS A 215 0.53 18.44 14.01
CA CYS A 215 1.98 18.62 14.17
C CYS A 215 2.31 20.11 14.27
N PRO A 216 2.58 20.64 15.49
CA PRO A 216 2.87 22.08 15.66
C PRO A 216 4.09 22.56 14.88
N ALA A 217 5.14 21.74 14.78
CA ALA A 217 6.37 22.08 14.07
C ALA A 217 6.16 22.21 12.56
N LEU A 218 5.28 21.40 11.99
CA LEU A 218 4.93 21.44 10.56
C LEU A 218 3.75 22.35 10.29
N GLY A 219 3.02 22.77 11.33
CA GLY A 219 1.86 23.66 11.22
C GLY A 219 0.68 23.07 10.45
N THR A 220 0.54 21.76 10.43
CA THR A 220 -0.50 21.06 9.65
C THR A 220 -1.00 19.79 10.34
N VAL A 221 -2.17 19.33 9.91
CA VAL A 221 -2.72 18.02 10.25
C VAL A 221 -2.02 16.95 9.40
N LEU A 222 -1.75 15.80 10.01
CA LEU A 222 -1.17 14.63 9.35
C LEU A 222 -2.18 13.48 9.31
N ALA A 223 -2.15 12.70 8.23
CA ALA A 223 -2.90 11.45 8.14
C ALA A 223 -2.29 10.40 9.08
N ASN A 224 -3.05 9.36 9.43
CA ASN A 224 -2.56 8.31 10.34
C ASN A 224 -1.32 7.59 9.81
N ASP A 225 -1.20 7.42 8.52
CA ASP A 225 -0.04 6.82 7.85
C ASP A 225 1.19 7.75 7.82
N GLU A 226 1.00 9.04 8.03
CA GLU A 226 2.09 10.03 8.13
C GLU A 226 2.67 10.16 9.55
N VAL A 227 2.14 9.41 10.51
CA VAL A 227 2.59 9.42 11.91
C VAL A 227 3.17 8.06 12.28
N VAL A 228 4.42 8.06 12.77
CA VAL A 228 5.13 6.84 13.20
C VAL A 228 5.68 7.08 14.61
N ASP A 229 5.28 6.22 15.55
CA ASP A 229 5.73 6.28 16.95
C ASP A 229 5.55 7.66 17.61
N GLY A 230 4.43 8.33 17.32
CA GLY A 230 4.09 9.63 17.92
C GLY A 230 4.78 10.83 17.30
N VAL A 231 5.53 10.64 16.24
CA VAL A 231 6.21 11.70 15.51
C VAL A 231 5.86 11.66 14.03
N SER A 232 6.04 12.78 13.33
CA SER A 232 5.84 12.83 11.90
C SER A 232 6.84 11.90 11.19
N GLU A 233 6.40 11.18 10.17
CA GLU A 233 7.27 10.35 9.33
C GLU A 233 8.41 11.17 8.76
N ARG A 234 8.12 12.41 8.38
CA ARG A 234 9.11 13.37 7.88
C ARG A 234 9.48 14.33 8.99
N GLY A 235 10.77 14.42 9.26
CA GLY A 235 11.36 15.33 10.24
C GLY A 235 11.31 14.87 11.69
N GLY A 236 10.57 13.81 12.00
CA GLY A 236 10.49 13.25 13.35
C GLY A 236 9.94 14.22 14.40
N PHE A 237 9.04 15.12 14.02
CA PHE A 237 8.47 16.11 14.94
C PHE A 237 7.31 15.54 15.76
N PRO A 238 7.17 15.96 17.04
CA PRO A 238 6.05 15.51 17.88
C PRO A 238 4.69 15.83 17.26
N VAL A 239 3.78 14.88 17.37
CA VAL A 239 2.39 14.99 16.92
C VAL A 239 1.47 14.88 18.13
N VAL A 240 0.47 15.74 18.22
CA VAL A 240 -0.51 15.75 19.30
C VAL A 240 -1.91 15.56 18.76
N GLN A 241 -2.80 15.00 19.58
CA GLN A 241 -4.22 14.93 19.25
C GLN A 241 -4.88 16.27 19.58
N LYS A 242 -5.60 16.84 18.61
CA LYS A 242 -6.29 18.12 18.74
C LYS A 242 -7.65 18.05 18.05
N LYS A 243 -8.66 18.66 18.68
CA LYS A 243 -9.99 18.81 18.07
C LYS A 243 -9.97 20.02 17.15
N MET A 244 -10.27 19.82 15.87
CA MET A 244 -10.27 20.88 14.87
C MET A 244 -11.45 20.72 13.90
N ARG A 245 -11.92 21.84 13.36
CA ARG A 245 -12.91 21.86 12.28
C ARG A 245 -12.19 21.53 10.97
N GLN A 246 -12.59 20.43 10.35
CA GLN A 246 -11.91 19.87 9.17
C GLN A 246 -12.92 19.37 8.15
N TRP A 247 -12.55 19.43 6.87
CA TRP A 247 -13.23 18.66 5.86
C TRP A 247 -12.98 17.17 6.09
N CYS A 248 -14.02 16.39 5.92
CA CYS A 248 -13.98 14.94 6.06
C CYS A 248 -14.69 14.26 4.90
N LEU A 249 -14.25 13.06 4.55
CA LEU A 249 -14.97 12.20 3.61
C LEU A 249 -15.58 11.03 4.36
N ARG A 250 -16.86 10.77 4.12
CA ARG A 250 -17.62 9.72 4.82
C ARG A 250 -17.34 8.33 4.24
N VAL A 251 -16.09 7.93 4.31
CA VAL A 251 -15.60 6.62 3.86
C VAL A 251 -16.32 5.50 4.61
N SER A 252 -16.65 5.73 5.86
CA SER A 252 -17.37 4.77 6.72
C SER A 252 -18.72 4.34 6.14
N ALA A 253 -19.38 5.18 5.35
CA ALA A 253 -20.63 4.85 4.68
C ALA A 253 -20.46 3.69 3.67
N TYR A 254 -19.27 3.52 3.14
CA TYR A 254 -18.93 2.48 2.18
C TYR A 254 -18.27 1.26 2.81
N ALA A 255 -18.18 1.19 4.14
CA ALA A 255 -17.44 0.15 4.84
C ALA A 255 -17.88 -1.28 4.45
N GLN A 256 -19.18 -1.56 4.40
CA GLN A 256 -19.68 -2.88 4.01
C GLN A 256 -19.34 -3.21 2.56
N ARG A 257 -19.49 -2.26 1.65
CA ARG A 257 -19.13 -2.44 0.23
C ARG A 257 -17.64 -2.62 0.02
N LEU A 258 -16.81 -1.93 0.83
CA LEU A 258 -15.36 -2.12 0.83
C LEU A 258 -14.98 -3.53 1.29
N LEU A 259 -15.70 -4.05 2.27
CA LEU A 259 -15.49 -5.42 2.74
C LEU A 259 -15.95 -6.46 1.70
N ASP A 260 -17.17 -6.31 1.18
CA ASP A 260 -17.76 -7.24 0.21
C ASP A 260 -16.97 -7.29 -1.10
N GLY A 261 -16.46 -6.16 -1.54
CA GLY A 261 -15.69 -6.05 -2.79
C GLY A 261 -14.37 -6.82 -2.79
N LEU A 262 -13.84 -7.18 -1.63
CA LEU A 262 -12.61 -7.98 -1.53
C LEU A 262 -12.79 -9.40 -2.11
N ASP A 263 -14.01 -9.90 -2.18
CA ASP A 263 -14.31 -11.21 -2.75
C ASP A 263 -14.22 -11.23 -4.28
N ASN A 264 -14.21 -10.07 -4.92
CA ASN A 264 -14.27 -9.92 -6.38
C ASN A 264 -12.92 -9.54 -7.02
N ILE A 265 -11.85 -9.53 -6.24
CA ILE A 265 -10.52 -9.12 -6.69
C ILE A 265 -9.47 -10.19 -6.38
N ASP A 266 -8.44 -10.22 -7.23
CA ASP A 266 -7.32 -11.17 -7.14
C ASP A 266 -6.14 -10.53 -6.39
N TRP A 267 -6.33 -10.36 -5.09
CA TRP A 267 -5.28 -9.87 -4.19
C TRP A 267 -4.84 -11.02 -3.28
N THR A 268 -3.64 -10.91 -2.71
CA THR A 268 -3.16 -11.92 -1.76
C THR A 268 -4.05 -11.96 -0.52
N GLU A 269 -4.17 -13.12 0.11
CA GLU A 269 -4.94 -13.28 1.35
C GLU A 269 -4.42 -12.38 2.46
N SER A 270 -3.10 -12.21 2.57
CA SER A 270 -2.47 -11.32 3.53
C SER A 270 -2.93 -9.87 3.37
N LEU A 271 -3.00 -9.38 2.14
CA LEU A 271 -3.46 -8.03 1.85
C LEU A 271 -4.94 -7.86 2.14
N LYS A 272 -5.76 -8.84 1.75
CA LYS A 272 -7.19 -8.85 2.05
C LYS A 272 -7.44 -8.84 3.55
N GLU A 273 -6.70 -9.62 4.32
CA GLU A 273 -6.80 -9.63 5.78
C GLU A 273 -6.42 -8.29 6.40
N THR A 274 -5.37 -7.64 5.88
CA THR A 274 -4.98 -6.30 6.32
C THR A 274 -6.12 -5.31 6.11
N GLN A 275 -6.79 -5.35 4.96
CA GLN A 275 -7.94 -4.50 4.69
C GLN A 275 -9.15 -4.86 5.54
N LYS A 276 -9.47 -6.14 5.70
CA LYS A 276 -10.57 -6.60 6.57
C LYS A 276 -10.38 -6.11 8.00
N ASN A 277 -9.17 -6.21 8.53
CA ASN A 277 -8.85 -5.75 9.88
C ASN A 277 -8.95 -4.22 10.01
N TRP A 278 -8.55 -3.50 8.99
CA TRP A 278 -8.66 -2.03 8.95
C TRP A 278 -10.11 -1.57 8.90
N ILE A 279 -10.93 -2.23 8.08
CA ILE A 279 -12.38 -1.98 7.99
C ILE A 279 -13.04 -2.39 9.32
N GLY A 280 -12.63 -3.51 9.88
CA GLY A 280 -12.98 -3.93 11.23
C GLY A 280 -14.47 -4.08 11.48
N ARG A 281 -15.17 -4.90 10.68
CA ARG A 281 -16.59 -5.18 10.88
C ARG A 281 -16.79 -5.97 12.15
N SER A 282 -17.68 -5.52 13.00
CA SER A 282 -18.14 -6.25 14.17
C SER A 282 -19.64 -6.15 14.31
N GLU A 283 -20.27 -7.23 14.75
CA GLU A 283 -21.70 -7.30 14.97
C GLU A 283 -21.97 -7.46 16.46
N GLY A 284 -22.82 -6.61 16.99
CA GLY A 284 -23.06 -6.58 18.42
C GLY A 284 -24.30 -5.79 18.80
N ALA A 285 -24.34 -5.36 20.04
CA ALA A 285 -25.45 -4.58 20.60
C ALA A 285 -24.95 -3.25 21.18
N GLU A 286 -25.68 -2.20 20.89
CA GLU A 286 -25.61 -0.95 21.64
C GLU A 286 -26.57 -1.06 22.83
N ILE A 287 -26.08 -0.78 24.03
CA ILE A 287 -26.85 -0.89 25.27
C ILE A 287 -26.73 0.42 26.04
N GLN A 288 -27.86 0.94 26.50
CA GLN A 288 -27.95 2.18 27.27
C GLN A 288 -27.73 1.94 28.76
N PHE A 289 -26.85 2.73 29.34
CA PHE A 289 -26.59 2.78 30.79
C PHE A 289 -27.07 4.11 31.35
N LYS A 290 -27.77 4.09 32.47
CA LYS A 290 -28.20 5.28 33.20
C LYS A 290 -27.17 5.59 34.27
N VAL A 291 -26.86 6.88 34.43
CA VAL A 291 -25.98 7.33 35.50
C VAL A 291 -26.80 7.43 36.78
N LYS A 292 -26.31 6.84 37.88
CA LYS A 292 -27.00 6.86 39.17
C LYS A 292 -27.19 8.31 39.67
N ASP A 293 -28.40 8.63 40.17
CA ASP A 293 -28.80 9.93 40.73
C ASP A 293 -28.61 11.07 39.70
N SER A 294 -28.81 10.78 38.42
CA SER A 294 -28.67 11.75 37.34
C SER A 294 -29.64 11.40 36.19
N ASN A 295 -29.90 12.39 35.34
CA ASN A 295 -30.67 12.20 34.11
C ASN A 295 -29.77 11.86 32.93
N VAL A 296 -28.47 11.76 33.13
CA VAL A 296 -27.52 11.44 32.09
C VAL A 296 -27.61 9.96 31.76
N GLU A 297 -27.64 9.66 30.45
CA GLU A 297 -27.59 8.31 29.90
C GLU A 297 -26.47 8.27 28.86
N PHE A 298 -25.83 7.13 28.72
CA PHE A 298 -24.87 6.91 27.67
C PHE A 298 -24.96 5.50 27.13
N THR A 299 -24.49 5.31 25.89
CA THR A 299 -24.59 4.06 25.16
C THR A 299 -23.19 3.45 25.02
N ILE A 300 -23.11 2.13 25.23
CA ILE A 300 -21.92 1.35 24.95
C ILE A 300 -22.21 0.40 23.77
N PHE A 301 -21.16 -0.03 23.08
CA PHE A 301 -21.24 -1.07 22.08
C PHE A 301 -20.44 -2.28 22.52
N THR A 302 -21.03 -3.47 22.41
CA THR A 302 -20.36 -4.73 22.76
C THR A 302 -20.63 -5.83 21.74
N THR A 303 -19.60 -6.59 21.37
CA THR A 303 -19.73 -7.83 20.61
C THR A 303 -20.01 -9.03 21.53
N ARG A 304 -19.84 -8.84 22.83
CA ARG A 304 -20.01 -9.85 23.85
C ARG A 304 -21.21 -9.53 24.77
N ALA A 305 -22.39 -9.44 24.15
CA ALA A 305 -23.64 -9.15 24.89
C ALA A 305 -23.95 -10.20 25.94
N ASP A 306 -23.42 -11.40 25.84
CA ASP A 306 -23.54 -12.49 26.83
C ASP A 306 -22.89 -12.14 28.18
N THR A 307 -22.00 -11.15 28.23
CA THR A 307 -21.22 -10.83 29.43
C THR A 307 -21.82 -9.72 30.31
N MET A 308 -23.03 -9.29 30.03
CA MET A 308 -23.70 -8.22 30.79
C MET A 308 -23.75 -8.42 32.31
N TYR A 309 -23.87 -9.66 32.74
CA TYR A 309 -23.91 -10.01 34.18
C TYR A 309 -22.53 -9.95 34.86
N GLY A 310 -21.47 -9.81 34.09
CA GLY A 310 -20.10 -9.71 34.61
C GLY A 310 -19.49 -8.31 34.53
N VAL A 311 -20.29 -7.31 34.18
CA VAL A 311 -19.84 -5.92 34.14
C VAL A 311 -19.61 -5.42 35.58
N THR A 312 -18.40 -5.05 35.88
CA THR A 312 -18.00 -4.59 37.23
C THR A 312 -17.56 -3.13 37.26
N PHE A 313 -17.33 -2.51 36.11
CA PHE A 313 -17.05 -1.09 35.95
C PHE A 313 -17.31 -0.65 34.51
N MET A 314 -17.37 0.68 34.32
CA MET A 314 -17.45 1.31 33.01
C MET A 314 -16.19 2.11 32.77
N VAL A 315 -15.81 2.31 31.50
CA VAL A 315 -14.65 3.12 31.15
C VAL A 315 -14.99 4.08 30.02
N LEU A 316 -14.61 5.36 30.22
CA LEU A 316 -14.74 6.40 29.22
C LEU A 316 -13.38 6.72 28.60
N ALA A 317 -13.38 6.99 27.30
CA ALA A 317 -12.21 7.56 26.64
C ALA A 317 -11.89 8.95 27.24
N PRO A 318 -10.62 9.32 27.43
CA PRO A 318 -10.25 10.62 28.00
C PRO A 318 -10.82 11.80 27.23
N GLU A 319 -10.95 11.70 25.91
CA GLU A 319 -11.47 12.73 25.02
C GLU A 319 -13.00 12.75 24.87
N SER A 320 -13.70 11.84 25.52
CA SER A 320 -15.17 11.78 25.48
C SER A 320 -15.79 13.01 26.18
N GLU A 321 -16.85 13.56 25.59
CA GLU A 321 -17.65 14.64 26.19
C GLU A 321 -18.32 14.22 27.49
N LEU A 322 -18.53 12.94 27.70
CA LEU A 322 -19.10 12.39 28.92
C LEU A 322 -18.20 12.63 30.15
N VAL A 323 -16.90 12.75 29.95
CA VAL A 323 -15.92 12.97 31.03
C VAL A 323 -16.30 14.24 31.84
N ALA A 324 -16.56 15.34 31.13
CA ALA A 324 -16.96 16.61 31.78
C ALA A 324 -18.32 16.49 32.52
N GLN A 325 -19.27 15.71 31.95
CA GLN A 325 -20.59 15.52 32.52
C GLN A 325 -20.59 14.60 33.74
N LEU A 326 -19.73 13.60 33.78
CA LEU A 326 -19.69 12.57 34.80
C LEU A 326 -18.65 12.77 35.88
N THR A 327 -17.70 13.70 35.69
CA THR A 327 -16.67 14.01 36.69
C THR A 327 -17.31 14.79 37.85
N THR A 328 -17.24 14.22 39.04
CA THR A 328 -17.75 14.89 40.25
C THR A 328 -16.78 15.97 40.71
N ALA A 329 -17.27 16.96 41.49
CA ALA A 329 -16.45 18.03 42.02
C ALA A 329 -15.24 17.53 42.85
N GLU A 330 -15.42 16.43 43.56
CA GLU A 330 -14.38 15.79 44.38
C GLU A 330 -13.25 15.18 43.53
N GLN A 331 -13.57 14.73 42.33
CA GLN A 331 -12.61 14.07 41.41
C GLN A 331 -12.04 15.00 40.34
N LYS A 332 -12.52 16.22 40.26
CA LYS A 332 -12.20 17.16 39.19
C LYS A 332 -10.67 17.35 38.98
N GLU A 333 -9.95 17.57 40.08
CA GLU A 333 -8.51 17.84 40.04
C GLU A 333 -7.71 16.64 39.50
N GLU A 334 -8.01 15.43 39.99
CA GLU A 334 -7.34 14.21 39.55
C GLU A 334 -7.66 13.90 38.09
N VAL A 335 -8.92 14.08 37.67
CA VAL A 335 -9.35 13.86 36.29
C VAL A 335 -8.65 14.82 35.32
N GLU A 336 -8.61 16.11 35.66
CA GLU A 336 -7.93 17.10 34.82
C GLU A 336 -6.43 16.81 34.68
N ALA A 337 -5.76 16.42 35.77
CA ALA A 337 -4.36 16.00 35.73
C ALA A 337 -4.13 14.78 34.81
N TYR A 338 -5.04 13.81 34.88
CA TYR A 338 -4.99 12.60 34.02
C TYR A 338 -5.20 12.98 32.55
N LEU A 339 -6.17 13.84 32.24
CA LEU A 339 -6.44 14.29 30.88
C LEU A 339 -5.23 15.02 30.27
N ASP A 340 -4.54 15.86 31.04
CA ASP A 340 -3.35 16.58 30.59
C ASP A 340 -2.19 15.60 30.23
N ARG A 341 -2.04 14.52 30.98
CA ARG A 341 -1.04 13.49 30.70
C ARG A 341 -1.38 12.69 29.44
N THR A 342 -2.67 12.37 29.22
CA THR A 342 -3.10 11.54 28.09
C THR A 342 -3.17 12.31 26.77
N LYS A 343 -3.36 13.62 26.76
CA LYS A 343 -3.36 14.48 25.57
C LYS A 343 -2.06 14.36 24.74
N LYS A 344 -0.96 14.04 25.39
CA LYS A 344 0.36 13.95 24.78
C LYS A 344 0.62 12.59 24.10
N ARG A 345 -0.30 11.63 24.23
CA ARG A 345 -0.16 10.28 23.70
C ARG A 345 -0.97 10.11 22.42
N THR A 346 -0.33 9.55 21.39
CA THR A 346 -1.02 9.24 20.14
C THR A 346 -1.90 7.99 20.31
N GLU A 347 -2.90 7.86 19.47
CA GLU A 347 -3.75 6.67 19.44
C GLU A 347 -2.97 5.39 19.25
N ARG A 348 -1.94 5.41 18.40
CA ARG A 348 -1.07 4.27 18.15
C ARG A 348 -0.26 3.87 19.39
N GLU A 349 0.29 4.84 20.10
CA GLU A 349 0.98 4.60 21.38
C GLU A 349 0.04 4.00 22.42
N ARG A 350 -1.19 4.49 22.48
CA ARG A 350 -2.23 3.99 23.38
C ARG A 350 -2.61 2.54 23.08
N ILE A 351 -2.63 2.15 21.82
CA ILE A 351 -2.90 0.77 21.40
C ILE A 351 -1.69 -0.15 21.70
N ALA A 352 -0.49 0.33 21.47
CA ALA A 352 0.75 -0.45 21.60
C ALA A 352 1.21 -0.61 23.06
N ASP A 353 1.04 0.41 23.89
CA ASP A 353 1.48 0.41 25.27
C ASP A 353 0.49 -0.32 26.17
N ARG A 354 0.94 -1.35 26.86
CA ARG A 354 0.14 -2.16 27.78
C ARG A 354 0.16 -1.65 29.22
N LYS A 355 0.79 -0.51 29.48
CA LYS A 355 0.82 0.10 30.81
C LYS A 355 -0.58 0.54 31.22
N VAL A 356 -1.05 0.05 32.37
CA VAL A 356 -2.39 0.40 32.90
C VAL A 356 -2.34 1.77 33.55
N THR A 357 -3.19 2.68 33.05
CA THR A 357 -3.42 3.99 33.64
C THR A 357 -4.92 4.30 33.68
N GLY A 358 -5.37 5.08 34.62
CA GLY A 358 -6.78 5.48 34.69
C GLY A 358 -7.06 6.33 35.92
N VAL A 359 -8.24 6.92 35.93
CA VAL A 359 -8.74 7.73 37.04
C VAL A 359 -10.23 7.50 37.23
N PHE A 360 -10.69 7.49 38.49
CA PHE A 360 -12.12 7.36 38.80
C PHE A 360 -12.83 8.70 38.55
N SER A 361 -14.00 8.68 37.89
CA SER A 361 -14.78 9.89 37.60
C SER A 361 -15.57 10.42 38.81
N GLY A 362 -15.85 9.56 39.79
CA GLY A 362 -16.73 9.84 40.89
C GLY A 362 -18.19 9.43 40.68
N SER A 363 -18.56 9.06 39.47
CA SER A 363 -19.93 8.68 39.12
C SER A 363 -20.07 7.16 38.99
N TYR A 364 -21.32 6.69 39.08
CA TYR A 364 -21.69 5.27 38.91
C TYR A 364 -22.75 5.15 37.83
N ALA A 365 -22.72 4.07 37.10
CA ALA A 365 -23.71 3.71 36.10
C ALA A 365 -24.49 2.48 36.57
N ILE A 366 -25.75 2.41 36.20
CA ILE A 366 -26.62 1.29 36.60
C ILE A 366 -26.64 0.26 35.45
N ASN A 367 -26.27 -0.98 35.78
CA ASN A 367 -26.34 -2.09 34.85
C ASN A 367 -27.81 -2.44 34.60
N PRO A 368 -28.34 -2.37 33.38
CA PRO A 368 -29.75 -2.61 33.09
C PRO A 368 -30.19 -4.06 33.28
N PHE A 369 -29.26 -5.02 33.46
CA PHE A 369 -29.58 -6.44 33.71
C PHE A 369 -29.50 -6.83 35.17
N THR A 370 -28.66 -6.22 35.96
CA THR A 370 -28.45 -6.53 37.38
C THR A 370 -29.01 -5.49 38.33
N GLY A 371 -29.23 -4.26 37.85
CA GLY A 371 -29.64 -3.14 38.71
C GLY A 371 -28.52 -2.62 39.60
N GLU A 372 -27.32 -3.20 39.51
CA GLU A 372 -26.16 -2.77 40.31
C GLU A 372 -25.54 -1.47 39.76
N ALA A 373 -25.12 -0.63 40.70
CA ALA A 373 -24.33 0.58 40.34
C ALA A 373 -22.86 0.23 40.27
N VAL A 374 -22.26 0.46 39.09
CA VAL A 374 -20.85 0.20 38.82
C VAL A 374 -20.08 1.48 38.62
N PRO A 375 -18.82 1.59 39.11
CA PRO A 375 -18.07 2.83 39.00
C PRO A 375 -17.69 3.14 37.55
N VAL A 376 -17.70 4.42 37.20
CA VAL A 376 -17.30 4.89 35.86
C VAL A 376 -15.88 5.45 35.96
N TRP A 377 -14.96 4.81 35.27
CA TRP A 377 -13.55 5.16 35.17
C TRP A 377 -13.24 5.86 33.86
N ILE A 378 -12.11 6.52 33.80
CA ILE A 378 -11.55 7.17 32.59
C ILE A 378 -10.17 6.56 32.35
N SER A 379 -9.94 6.04 31.16
CA SER A 379 -8.66 5.41 30.82
C SER A 379 -8.34 5.54 29.33
N ASP A 380 -7.08 5.69 29.04
CA ASP A 380 -6.55 5.86 27.69
C ASP A 380 -6.53 4.57 26.85
N TYR A 381 -6.86 3.42 27.41
CA TYR A 381 -7.04 2.21 26.60
C TYR A 381 -8.36 2.18 25.83
N VAL A 382 -9.27 3.09 26.12
CA VAL A 382 -10.53 3.29 25.37
C VAL A 382 -10.36 4.46 24.42
N LEU A 383 -10.73 4.26 23.17
CA LEU A 383 -10.61 5.26 22.11
C LEU A 383 -11.97 5.90 21.81
N ALA A 384 -12.03 7.24 21.76
CA ALA A 384 -13.28 7.97 21.49
C ALA A 384 -13.84 7.73 20.10
N GLY A 385 -12.97 7.47 19.13
CA GLY A 385 -13.38 7.23 17.76
C GLY A 385 -13.83 5.80 17.46
N TYR A 386 -13.76 4.93 18.44
CA TYR A 386 -14.22 3.55 18.32
C TYR A 386 -15.50 3.33 19.14
N GLY A 387 -16.57 2.96 18.46
CA GLY A 387 -17.88 2.79 19.09
C GLY A 387 -18.42 4.14 19.60
N THR A 388 -18.82 4.17 20.85
CA THR A 388 -19.45 5.33 21.51
C THR A 388 -18.47 6.15 22.36
N GLY A 389 -17.21 5.73 22.45
CA GLY A 389 -16.21 6.32 23.35
C GLY A 389 -16.40 5.92 24.81
N ALA A 390 -17.30 4.99 25.08
CA ALA A 390 -17.55 4.40 26.39
C ALA A 390 -17.65 2.89 26.25
N ILE A 391 -17.09 2.14 27.19
CA ILE A 391 -17.19 0.67 27.20
C ILE A 391 -17.72 0.18 28.56
N MET A 392 -18.38 -0.95 28.52
CA MET A 392 -18.59 -1.76 29.72
C MET A 392 -17.38 -2.67 29.90
N ALA A 393 -16.91 -2.83 31.09
CA ALA A 393 -15.74 -3.66 31.40
C ALA A 393 -16.13 -4.99 32.04
N VAL A 394 -15.63 -6.07 31.46
CA VAL A 394 -15.85 -7.43 31.95
C VAL A 394 -14.49 -8.08 32.16
N PRO A 395 -13.86 -7.86 33.32
CA PRO A 395 -12.49 -8.27 33.55
C PRO A 395 -12.25 -9.79 33.51
N ALA A 396 -13.27 -10.59 33.79
CA ALA A 396 -13.13 -12.04 33.70
C ALA A 396 -12.89 -12.57 32.27
N HIS A 397 -13.34 -11.83 31.25
CA HIS A 397 -13.38 -12.29 29.85
C HIS A 397 -12.77 -11.33 28.85
N ASP A 398 -12.01 -10.34 29.31
CA ASP A 398 -11.25 -9.42 28.48
C ASP A 398 -9.92 -9.10 29.17
N SER A 399 -8.82 -9.34 28.48
CA SER A 399 -7.46 -9.20 29.04
C SER A 399 -7.09 -7.78 29.47
N ARG A 400 -7.60 -6.77 28.75
CA ARG A 400 -7.35 -5.36 29.09
C ARG A 400 -8.12 -4.95 30.31
N ASP A 401 -9.40 -5.32 30.38
CA ASP A 401 -10.27 -5.08 31.53
C ASP A 401 -9.73 -5.81 32.76
N TYR A 402 -9.20 -7.01 32.57
CA TYR A 402 -8.58 -7.80 33.62
C TYR A 402 -7.35 -7.09 34.21
N ALA A 403 -6.45 -6.62 33.38
CA ALA A 403 -5.27 -5.88 33.81
C ALA A 403 -5.66 -4.62 34.59
N PHE A 404 -6.66 -3.91 34.09
CA PHE A 404 -7.19 -2.70 34.76
C PHE A 404 -7.80 -3.01 36.12
N ALA A 405 -8.63 -4.05 36.17
CA ALA A 405 -9.29 -4.46 37.44
C ALA A 405 -8.27 -4.93 38.49
N LYS A 406 -7.25 -5.67 38.08
CA LYS A 406 -6.17 -6.11 38.99
C LYS A 406 -5.39 -4.91 39.50
N HIS A 407 -5.07 -3.96 38.66
CA HIS A 407 -4.32 -2.76 39.03
C HIS A 407 -5.07 -1.88 40.06
N PHE A 408 -6.36 -1.68 39.83
CA PHE A 408 -7.20 -0.81 40.68
C PHE A 408 -8.04 -1.54 41.72
N GLY A 409 -7.88 -2.86 41.85
CA GLY A 409 -8.60 -3.65 42.87
C GLY A 409 -10.10 -3.77 42.63
N LEU A 410 -10.54 -3.81 41.38
CA LEU A 410 -11.95 -3.92 40.99
C LEU A 410 -12.42 -5.38 40.92
N PRO A 411 -13.73 -5.67 41.17
CA PRO A 411 -14.25 -7.02 41.16
C PRO A 411 -14.10 -7.73 39.80
N ILE A 412 -13.89 -9.05 39.84
CA ILE A 412 -13.79 -9.89 38.63
C ILE A 412 -14.79 -11.03 38.83
N VAL A 413 -15.78 -11.12 37.96
CA VAL A 413 -16.87 -12.11 38.05
C VAL A 413 -16.81 -13.08 36.88
N PRO A 414 -16.41 -14.34 37.07
CA PRO A 414 -16.37 -15.32 36.00
C PRO A 414 -17.79 -15.69 35.52
N LEU A 415 -17.95 -15.78 34.19
CA LEU A 415 -19.26 -16.09 33.56
C LEU A 415 -19.27 -17.38 32.76
N VAL A 416 -18.16 -18.12 32.73
CA VAL A 416 -18.04 -19.39 32.03
C VAL A 416 -17.73 -20.50 33.04
N GLU A 417 -18.47 -21.62 32.95
CA GLU A 417 -18.27 -22.76 33.86
C GLU A 417 -16.85 -23.32 33.76
N GLY A 418 -16.23 -23.53 34.92
CA GLY A 418 -14.92 -24.15 35.01
C GLY A 418 -13.74 -23.30 34.63
N CYS A 419 -13.92 -22.00 34.31
CA CYS A 419 -12.80 -21.12 34.02
C CYS A 419 -12.11 -20.64 35.30
N ASP A 420 -10.79 -20.53 35.28
CA ASP A 420 -9.99 -19.99 36.34
C ASP A 420 -9.48 -18.61 35.96
N VAL A 421 -9.97 -17.58 36.65
CA VAL A 421 -9.60 -16.18 36.39
C VAL A 421 -8.71 -15.60 37.50
N SER A 422 -8.07 -16.45 38.30
CA SER A 422 -7.18 -16.03 39.38
C SER A 422 -5.90 -15.34 38.90
N GLU A 423 -5.31 -15.81 37.81
CA GLU A 423 -4.05 -15.31 37.23
C GLU A 423 -4.21 -14.56 35.90
N GLU A 424 -5.19 -14.92 35.12
CA GLU A 424 -5.46 -14.33 33.81
C GLU A 424 -6.96 -14.37 33.47
N SER A 425 -7.36 -13.54 32.50
CA SER A 425 -8.73 -13.58 31.98
C SER A 425 -8.96 -14.80 31.10
N PHE A 426 -10.23 -15.22 31.01
CA PHE A 426 -10.66 -16.28 30.11
C PHE A 426 -11.31 -15.64 28.87
N ASP A 427 -10.52 -15.37 27.84
CA ASP A 427 -10.98 -14.64 26.64
C ASP A 427 -11.58 -15.56 25.57
N ALA A 428 -11.53 -16.89 25.73
CA ALA A 428 -12.08 -17.82 24.79
C ALA A 428 -13.59 -17.62 24.62
N LYS A 429 -14.06 -17.76 23.41
CA LYS A 429 -15.49 -17.57 23.05
C LYS A 429 -16.29 -18.88 23.04
N GLU A 430 -15.79 -19.86 23.75
CA GLU A 430 -16.42 -21.19 23.88
C GLU A 430 -16.61 -21.54 25.35
N GLY A 431 -17.70 -22.20 25.65
CA GLY A 431 -18.05 -22.62 27.00
C GLY A 431 -19.52 -22.45 27.33
N ILE A 432 -19.89 -22.86 28.54
CA ILE A 432 -21.24 -22.76 29.07
C ILE A 432 -21.33 -21.59 30.04
N VAL A 433 -22.33 -20.76 29.86
CA VAL A 433 -22.53 -19.54 30.67
C VAL A 433 -23.04 -19.91 32.08
N THR A 434 -22.45 -19.24 33.07
CA THR A 434 -22.85 -19.35 34.48
C THR A 434 -22.89 -17.93 35.10
N ASN A 435 -23.42 -17.81 36.32
CA ASN A 435 -23.54 -16.53 37.04
C ASN A 435 -24.30 -15.43 36.26
N SER A 436 -25.20 -15.81 35.41
CA SER A 436 -25.95 -14.87 34.56
C SER A 436 -27.45 -15.11 34.61
N PRO A 437 -28.14 -14.82 35.75
CA PRO A 437 -27.65 -14.22 36.99
C PRO A 437 -26.94 -15.19 37.95
N LYS A 438 -26.30 -14.66 38.98
CA LYS A 438 -25.66 -15.42 40.03
C LYS A 438 -26.72 -16.21 40.83
N ALA A 439 -26.35 -17.43 41.25
CA ALA A 439 -27.20 -18.23 42.13
C ALA A 439 -27.43 -17.54 43.49
N GLY A 440 -28.66 -17.56 43.97
CA GLY A 440 -29.06 -17.01 45.26
C GLY A 440 -29.29 -15.48 45.25
N VAL A 441 -29.16 -14.83 44.11
CA VAL A 441 -29.46 -13.40 43.95
C VAL A 441 -30.84 -13.26 43.31
N THR A 442 -31.69 -12.35 43.81
CA THR A 442 -32.99 -12.07 43.22
C THR A 442 -32.77 -11.42 41.84
N PRO A 443 -33.29 -12.03 40.75
CA PRO A 443 -33.11 -11.47 39.42
C PRO A 443 -33.73 -10.08 39.28
N TYR A 444 -32.98 -9.14 38.73
CA TYR A 444 -33.46 -7.79 38.40
C TYR A 444 -34.27 -7.79 37.11
N CYS A 445 -33.96 -8.66 36.15
CA CYS A 445 -34.69 -8.81 34.89
C CYS A 445 -35.01 -10.31 34.62
N ASP A 446 -35.86 -10.54 33.62
CA ASP A 446 -36.34 -11.88 33.27
C ASP A 446 -35.37 -12.76 32.52
N LEU A 447 -34.24 -12.16 32.05
CA LEU A 447 -33.28 -12.88 31.21
C LEU A 447 -32.36 -13.75 32.06
N SER A 448 -32.32 -15.05 31.76
CA SER A 448 -31.31 -15.97 32.30
C SER A 448 -30.51 -16.59 31.17
N LEU A 449 -29.19 -16.48 31.27
CA LEU A 449 -28.29 -17.05 30.30
C LEU A 449 -27.61 -18.32 30.80
N ASN A 450 -27.86 -18.72 32.05
CA ASN A 450 -27.25 -19.89 32.67
C ASN A 450 -27.56 -21.16 31.87
N GLY A 451 -26.53 -21.95 31.60
CA GLY A 451 -26.63 -23.20 30.86
C GLY A 451 -26.60 -23.08 29.34
N LEU A 452 -26.61 -21.88 28.81
CA LEU A 452 -26.46 -21.63 27.36
C LEU A 452 -24.98 -21.63 26.93
N THR A 453 -24.75 -21.97 25.69
CA THR A 453 -23.41 -21.69 25.09
C THR A 453 -23.21 -20.17 24.93
N ILE A 454 -21.99 -19.72 24.83
CA ILE A 454 -21.69 -18.29 24.62
C ILE A 454 -22.42 -17.76 23.39
N LYS A 455 -22.42 -18.51 22.29
CA LYS A 455 -23.13 -18.16 21.05
C LYS A 455 -24.63 -17.99 21.25
N GLU A 456 -25.25 -18.94 21.93
CA GLU A 456 -26.67 -18.90 22.27
C GLU A 456 -27.01 -17.74 23.22
N ALA A 457 -26.12 -17.48 24.18
CA ALA A 457 -26.26 -16.37 25.12
C ALA A 457 -26.17 -15.01 24.44
N ILE A 458 -25.27 -14.84 23.49
CA ILE A 458 -25.16 -13.61 22.67
C ILE A 458 -26.46 -13.36 21.91
N ALA A 459 -27.00 -14.39 21.25
CA ALA A 459 -28.26 -14.31 20.51
C ALA A 459 -29.45 -13.96 21.42
N ALA A 460 -29.55 -14.63 22.58
CA ALA A 460 -30.60 -14.37 23.56
C ALA A 460 -30.53 -12.95 24.13
N THR A 461 -29.35 -12.45 24.43
CA THR A 461 -29.17 -11.09 24.95
C THR A 461 -29.53 -10.03 23.92
N LYS A 462 -29.11 -10.22 22.67
CA LYS A 462 -29.48 -9.31 21.57
C LYS A 462 -30.98 -9.22 21.38
N LYS A 463 -31.66 -10.36 21.42
CA LYS A 463 -33.11 -10.43 21.32
C LYS A 463 -33.81 -9.70 22.48
N TYR A 464 -33.32 -9.93 23.70
CA TYR A 464 -33.83 -9.27 24.91
C TYR A 464 -33.66 -7.74 24.86
N VAL A 465 -32.48 -7.26 24.45
CA VAL A 465 -32.17 -5.82 24.26
C VAL A 465 -33.16 -5.17 23.32
N LYS A 466 -33.44 -5.84 22.20
CA LYS A 466 -34.37 -5.34 21.18
C LYS A 466 -35.82 -5.31 21.69
N GLU A 467 -36.29 -6.40 22.31
CA GLU A 467 -37.68 -6.55 22.80
C GLU A 467 -38.02 -5.60 23.97
N HIS A 468 -37.04 -5.27 24.79
CA HIS A 468 -37.20 -4.42 25.98
C HIS A 468 -36.72 -2.99 25.84
N ASN A 469 -36.39 -2.56 24.61
CA ASN A 469 -35.90 -1.19 24.32
C ASN A 469 -34.68 -0.74 25.17
N LEU A 470 -33.78 -1.69 25.46
CA LEU A 470 -32.54 -1.38 26.21
C LEU A 470 -31.42 -0.88 25.33
N GLY A 471 -31.64 -0.89 24.03
CA GLY A 471 -30.65 -0.50 23.00
C GLY A 471 -31.06 -1.09 21.66
N ARG A 472 -30.08 -1.30 20.81
CA ARG A 472 -30.31 -1.87 19.46
C ARG A 472 -29.19 -2.82 19.05
N VAL A 473 -29.52 -3.77 18.17
CA VAL A 473 -28.54 -4.62 17.51
C VAL A 473 -27.95 -3.83 16.35
N LYS A 474 -26.63 -3.80 16.24
CA LYS A 474 -25.93 -2.97 15.27
C LYS A 474 -24.71 -3.67 14.71
N VAL A 475 -24.45 -3.44 13.43
CA VAL A 475 -23.17 -3.71 12.80
C VAL A 475 -22.32 -2.44 12.93
N ASN A 476 -21.12 -2.56 13.45
CA ASN A 476 -20.20 -1.47 13.62
C ASN A 476 -18.92 -1.73 12.85
N PHE A 477 -18.26 -0.66 12.45
CA PHE A 477 -17.00 -0.71 11.70
C PHE A 477 -15.94 0.12 12.40
N ARG A 478 -14.71 -0.38 12.42
CA ARG A 478 -13.56 0.36 12.95
C ARG A 478 -13.12 1.46 12.01
N LEU A 479 -13.37 1.30 10.71
CA LEU A 479 -13.03 2.26 9.67
C LEU A 479 -13.65 3.63 9.99
N ARG A 480 -12.81 4.65 9.97
CA ARG A 480 -13.21 6.04 10.25
C ARG A 480 -13.28 6.85 8.98
N ASP A 481 -14.03 7.96 9.04
CA ASP A 481 -14.05 8.95 7.97
C ASP A 481 -12.65 9.54 7.78
N ALA A 482 -12.32 9.85 6.54
CA ALA A 482 -11.02 10.42 6.19
C ALA A 482 -11.01 11.92 6.52
N ILE A 483 -9.98 12.36 7.22
CA ILE A 483 -9.69 13.78 7.43
C ILE A 483 -9.13 14.32 6.12
N PHE A 484 -9.82 15.30 5.54
CA PHE A 484 -9.55 15.75 4.17
C PHE A 484 -9.03 17.18 4.06
N SER A 485 -8.74 17.86 5.15
CA SER A 485 -8.17 19.20 5.16
C SER A 485 -6.71 19.18 5.56
N ARG A 486 -5.91 20.02 4.90
CA ARG A 486 -4.50 20.27 5.26
C ARG A 486 -4.23 21.78 5.33
N GLN A 487 -3.46 22.19 6.32
CA GLN A 487 -3.09 23.57 6.56
C GLN A 487 -1.77 23.86 5.83
N ARG A 488 -1.78 23.69 4.52
CA ARG A 488 -0.60 23.89 3.66
C ARG A 488 -0.98 24.58 2.36
N TYR A 489 0.01 25.19 1.72
CA TYR A 489 -0.15 25.84 0.42
C TYR A 489 -0.16 24.86 -0.74
N TRP A 490 0.83 23.95 -0.77
CA TRP A 490 1.06 23.06 -1.91
C TRP A 490 0.15 21.83 -1.86
N GLY A 491 -1.05 22.02 -2.34
CA GLY A 491 -2.13 21.01 -2.40
C GLY A 491 -3.30 21.55 -3.22
N GLU A 492 -4.23 20.70 -3.58
CA GLU A 492 -5.43 21.11 -4.34
C GLU A 492 -6.28 22.06 -3.50
N PRO A 493 -6.61 23.26 -4.01
CA PRO A 493 -7.53 24.15 -3.28
C PRO A 493 -8.95 23.58 -3.30
N PHE A 494 -9.69 23.82 -2.20
CA PHE A 494 -11.11 23.49 -2.14
C PHE A 494 -11.94 24.49 -2.93
N PRO A 495 -12.86 24.02 -3.78
CA PRO A 495 -13.74 24.92 -4.54
C PRO A 495 -14.92 25.43 -3.70
N VAL A 496 -14.59 26.05 -2.56
CA VAL A 496 -15.55 26.39 -1.49
C VAL A 496 -15.41 27.84 -1.07
N TYR A 497 -16.54 28.55 -1.00
CA TYR A 497 -16.64 29.84 -0.33
C TYR A 497 -17.56 29.74 0.87
N TYR A 498 -17.43 30.69 1.81
CA TYR A 498 -18.22 30.71 3.06
C TYR A 498 -19.18 31.87 3.10
N LYS A 499 -20.47 31.55 3.32
CA LYS A 499 -21.54 32.52 3.57
C LYS A 499 -22.12 32.22 4.94
N ASP A 500 -22.08 33.22 5.85
CA ASP A 500 -22.56 33.06 7.22
C ASP A 500 -21.94 31.88 7.97
N GLY A 501 -20.67 31.59 7.68
CA GLY A 501 -19.94 30.49 8.27
C GLY A 501 -20.26 29.10 7.67
N MET A 502 -21.15 29.02 6.69
CA MET A 502 -21.53 27.79 6.01
C MET A 502 -20.82 27.67 4.67
N PRO A 503 -20.33 26.46 4.30
CA PRO A 503 -19.66 26.25 3.02
C PRO A 503 -20.65 26.12 1.87
N TYR A 504 -20.26 26.72 0.75
CA TYR A 504 -20.98 26.60 -0.51
C TYR A 504 -19.97 26.28 -1.62
N MET A 505 -20.37 25.46 -2.59
CA MET A 505 -19.53 25.13 -3.73
C MET A 505 -19.55 26.25 -4.77
N ILE A 506 -18.40 26.55 -5.36
CA ILE A 506 -18.36 27.44 -6.52
C ILE A 506 -19.02 26.74 -7.73
N ASP A 507 -19.38 27.51 -8.76
CA ASP A 507 -19.95 26.96 -9.98
C ASP A 507 -18.96 25.96 -10.62
N SER A 508 -19.38 24.72 -10.84
CA SER A 508 -18.56 23.67 -11.44
C SER A 508 -18.07 24.00 -12.84
N ALA A 509 -18.78 24.85 -13.57
CA ALA A 509 -18.36 25.34 -14.87
C ALA A 509 -17.11 26.23 -14.81
N LYS A 510 -16.76 26.72 -13.62
CA LYS A 510 -15.61 27.60 -13.38
C LYS A 510 -14.39 26.87 -12.80
N LEU A 511 -14.45 25.56 -12.67
CA LEU A 511 -13.28 24.76 -12.29
C LEU A 511 -12.26 24.73 -13.45
N PRO A 512 -10.98 24.61 -13.19
CA PRO A 512 -10.37 24.51 -11.87
C PRO A 512 -10.24 25.85 -11.15
N LEU A 513 -10.34 25.82 -9.82
CA LEU A 513 -9.97 26.92 -8.97
C LEU A 513 -8.46 26.78 -8.68
N GLU A 514 -7.65 27.68 -9.21
CA GLU A 514 -6.20 27.59 -9.14
C GLU A 514 -5.64 28.22 -7.85
N LEU A 515 -4.48 27.71 -7.39
CA LEU A 515 -3.78 28.27 -6.23
C LEU A 515 -3.40 29.74 -6.46
N PRO A 516 -3.62 30.62 -5.45
CA PRO A 516 -3.25 32.03 -5.58
C PRO A 516 -1.74 32.24 -5.33
N GLU A 517 -1.24 33.42 -5.73
CA GLU A 517 0.06 33.90 -5.29
C GLU A 517 0.04 34.26 -3.80
N VAL A 518 1.09 33.88 -3.08
CA VAL A 518 1.25 34.18 -1.66
C VAL A 518 2.64 34.79 -1.41
N SER A 519 2.71 35.68 -0.40
CA SER A 519 3.98 36.33 -0.02
C SER A 519 4.91 35.38 0.75
N LYS A 520 4.36 34.36 1.43
CA LYS A 520 5.09 33.35 2.18
C LYS A 520 4.28 32.06 2.27
N PHE A 521 4.97 30.95 2.43
CA PHE A 521 4.36 29.61 2.51
C PHE A 521 4.15 29.13 3.95
N LEU A 522 4.45 29.97 4.92
CA LEU A 522 4.19 29.72 6.34
C LEU A 522 2.77 30.15 6.69
N PRO A 523 2.20 29.64 7.81
CA PRO A 523 0.95 30.17 8.36
C PRO A 523 1.02 31.67 8.57
N THR A 524 -0.16 32.33 8.61
CA THR A 524 -0.24 33.77 8.91
C THR A 524 0.14 34.02 10.36
N GLU A 525 0.40 35.30 10.71
CA GLU A 525 0.72 35.69 12.07
C GLU A 525 -0.41 35.38 13.07
N THR A 526 -1.65 35.31 12.60
CA THR A 526 -2.83 34.95 13.39
C THR A 526 -3.11 33.44 13.41
N GLY A 527 -2.24 32.60 12.80
CA GLY A 527 -2.34 31.15 12.83
C GLY A 527 -3.22 30.55 11.75
N GLU A 528 -3.67 31.32 10.78
CA GLU A 528 -4.41 30.81 9.63
C GLU A 528 -3.49 30.02 8.68
N PRO A 529 -4.01 29.07 7.87
CA PRO A 529 -3.21 28.37 6.88
C PRO A 529 -2.50 29.29 5.90
N PRO A 530 -1.46 28.82 5.19
CA PRO A 530 -0.69 29.67 4.26
C PRO A 530 -1.50 30.42 3.21
N LEU A 531 -2.65 29.90 2.77
CA LEU A 531 -3.55 30.62 1.83
C LEU A 531 -4.12 31.92 2.43
N GLY A 532 -4.10 32.05 3.75
CA GLY A 532 -4.45 33.31 4.42
C GLY A 532 -3.51 34.45 4.08
N ASN A 533 -2.31 34.20 3.55
CA ASN A 533 -1.38 35.20 3.07
C ASN A 533 -1.73 35.75 1.66
N ALA A 534 -2.70 35.12 0.98
CA ALA A 534 -3.12 35.58 -0.34
C ALA A 534 -3.93 36.86 -0.26
N THR A 535 -3.66 37.82 -1.12
CA THR A 535 -4.42 39.08 -1.21
C THR A 535 -5.62 38.97 -2.15
N LYS A 536 -5.58 38.05 -3.09
CA LYS A 536 -6.66 37.79 -4.07
C LYS A 536 -7.17 36.36 -3.85
N TRP A 537 -8.04 36.20 -2.86
CA TRP A 537 -8.61 34.89 -2.52
C TRP A 537 -10.04 35.06 -1.95
N ALA A 538 -10.91 35.67 -2.77
CA ALA A 538 -12.33 35.84 -2.50
C ALA A 538 -13.13 35.45 -3.74
N TRP A 539 -14.36 35.00 -3.57
CA TRP A 539 -15.23 34.58 -4.64
C TRP A 539 -16.39 35.55 -4.84
N ASP A 540 -16.49 36.09 -6.06
CA ASP A 540 -17.62 36.92 -6.49
C ASP A 540 -18.67 36.01 -7.14
N VAL A 541 -19.81 35.82 -6.47
CA VAL A 541 -20.86 34.90 -6.95
C VAL A 541 -21.60 35.43 -8.18
N GLN A 542 -21.61 36.74 -8.43
CA GLN A 542 -22.25 37.33 -9.60
C GLN A 542 -21.39 37.18 -10.84
N LYS A 543 -20.09 37.41 -10.72
CA LYS A 543 -19.12 37.28 -11.82
C LYS A 543 -18.58 35.87 -11.98
N SER A 544 -18.77 35.03 -10.94
CA SER A 544 -18.19 33.67 -10.86
C SER A 544 -16.69 33.67 -11.11
N GLU A 545 -15.96 34.51 -10.37
CA GLU A 545 -14.50 34.65 -10.48
C GLU A 545 -13.84 34.96 -9.13
N VAL A 546 -12.54 34.70 -9.04
CA VAL A 546 -11.72 35.06 -7.91
C VAL A 546 -11.40 36.56 -7.98
N VAL A 547 -11.63 37.26 -6.87
CA VAL A 547 -11.41 38.70 -6.75
C VAL A 547 -10.56 39.03 -5.52
N ASP A 548 -10.12 40.31 -5.42
CA ASP A 548 -9.34 40.78 -4.28
C ASP A 548 -10.14 40.68 -2.98
N ASN A 549 -9.43 40.33 -1.88
CA ASN A 549 -10.05 40.20 -0.56
C ASN A 549 -10.68 41.48 -0.04
N SER A 550 -10.21 42.66 -0.50
CA SER A 550 -10.79 43.97 -0.12
C SER A 550 -12.25 44.13 -0.60
N LEU A 551 -12.69 43.31 -1.57
CA LEU A 551 -14.05 43.35 -2.08
C LEU A 551 -15.04 42.48 -1.30
N ILE A 552 -14.59 41.74 -0.29
CA ILE A 552 -15.46 40.90 0.53
C ILE A 552 -16.51 41.79 1.25
N ASP A 553 -17.76 41.57 0.89
CA ASP A 553 -18.91 42.27 1.50
C ASP A 553 -19.89 41.32 2.21
N ASN A 554 -19.66 40.01 2.11
CA ASN A 554 -20.53 38.96 2.63
C ASN A 554 -21.97 38.99 2.10
N VAL A 555 -22.16 39.63 0.93
CA VAL A 555 -23.46 39.73 0.23
C VAL A 555 -23.29 39.12 -1.17
N ASN A 556 -22.28 39.53 -1.93
CA ASN A 556 -21.96 39.07 -3.26
C ASN A 556 -20.52 38.54 -3.41
N VAL A 557 -19.65 38.92 -2.50
CA VAL A 557 -18.24 38.50 -2.45
C VAL A 557 -17.94 37.87 -1.11
N PHE A 558 -17.45 36.63 -1.15
CA PHE A 558 -17.25 35.82 0.05
C PHE A 558 -15.83 35.28 0.14
N PRO A 559 -15.33 35.01 1.37
CA PRO A 559 -14.00 34.40 1.52
C PRO A 559 -13.97 32.95 1.01
N LEU A 560 -12.88 32.57 0.36
CA LEU A 560 -12.61 31.22 -0.08
C LEU A 560 -11.94 30.40 1.04
N GLU A 561 -12.06 29.08 0.97
CA GLU A 561 -11.44 28.14 1.90
C GLU A 561 -9.92 28.31 1.93
N LEU A 562 -9.33 28.33 3.10
CA LEU A 562 -7.89 28.50 3.30
C LEU A 562 -7.13 27.18 3.40
N ASN A 563 -7.80 26.06 3.68
CA ASN A 563 -7.21 24.73 3.70
C ASN A 563 -7.03 24.21 2.26
N THR A 564 -6.14 23.24 2.09
CA THR A 564 -5.99 22.48 0.85
C THR A 564 -6.27 21.01 1.11
N MET A 565 -6.48 20.25 0.03
CA MET A 565 -6.73 18.82 0.11
C MET A 565 -5.45 18.06 0.44
N PRO A 566 -5.53 16.86 1.05
CA PRO A 566 -4.37 16.03 1.29
C PRO A 566 -3.80 15.43 -0.01
N GLY A 567 -2.56 14.97 0.01
CA GLY A 567 -1.90 14.37 -1.14
C GLY A 567 -2.69 13.21 -1.76
N PHE A 568 -3.39 12.42 -0.94
CA PHE A 568 -4.18 11.30 -1.44
C PHE A 568 -5.41 11.71 -2.25
N ALA A 569 -5.79 12.97 -2.25
CA ALA A 569 -6.92 13.46 -3.07
C ALA A 569 -6.64 13.25 -4.55
N GLY A 570 -5.46 13.64 -5.02
CA GLY A 570 -5.05 13.47 -6.40
C GLY A 570 -4.75 12.03 -6.79
N SER A 571 -4.22 11.25 -5.87
CA SER A 571 -3.83 9.86 -6.15
C SER A 571 -4.98 8.84 -6.07
N SER A 572 -6.14 9.22 -5.55
CA SER A 572 -7.25 8.26 -5.36
C SER A 572 -7.91 7.83 -6.67
N ALA A 573 -7.96 8.68 -7.70
CA ALA A 573 -8.63 8.38 -8.96
C ALA A 573 -7.74 8.59 -10.19
N TYR A 574 -6.43 8.65 -10.03
CA TYR A 574 -5.51 8.93 -11.13
C TYR A 574 -5.56 7.87 -12.24
N TYR A 575 -5.80 6.63 -11.88
CA TYR A 575 -5.95 5.51 -12.83
C TYR A 575 -7.12 5.73 -13.81
N ILE A 576 -8.17 6.41 -13.40
CA ILE A 576 -9.30 6.75 -14.29
C ILE A 576 -8.87 7.86 -15.26
N ARG A 577 -8.17 8.87 -14.76
CA ARG A 577 -7.73 9.99 -15.58
C ARG A 577 -6.77 9.56 -16.68
N TYR A 578 -5.93 8.56 -16.42
CA TYR A 578 -5.06 7.98 -17.47
C TYR A 578 -5.83 7.39 -18.65
N MET A 579 -7.06 6.96 -18.42
CA MET A 579 -7.91 6.41 -19.52
C MET A 579 -8.28 7.49 -20.55
N ASP A 580 -8.33 8.75 -20.10
CA ASP A 580 -8.74 9.88 -20.95
C ASP A 580 -8.17 11.23 -20.45
N PRO A 581 -6.84 11.36 -20.43
CA PRO A 581 -6.19 12.46 -19.71
C PRO A 581 -6.33 13.82 -20.37
N HIS A 582 -6.71 13.87 -21.65
CA HIS A 582 -6.87 15.12 -22.42
C HIS A 582 -8.32 15.58 -22.51
N ASN A 583 -9.25 14.87 -21.89
CA ASN A 583 -10.66 15.23 -21.89
C ASN A 583 -10.88 16.47 -21.00
N THR A 584 -11.37 17.55 -21.57
CA THR A 584 -11.65 18.80 -20.86
C THR A 584 -13.11 18.89 -20.39
N GLU A 585 -13.98 18.00 -20.85
CA GLU A 585 -15.42 18.03 -20.57
C GLU A 585 -15.84 17.10 -19.43
N ALA A 586 -15.06 16.05 -19.20
CA ALA A 586 -15.33 15.04 -18.18
C ALA A 586 -14.02 14.44 -17.64
N LEU A 587 -14.09 13.83 -16.48
CA LEU A 587 -12.98 13.06 -15.90
C LEU A 587 -12.53 11.96 -16.87
N VAL A 588 -13.51 11.29 -17.46
CA VAL A 588 -13.31 10.21 -18.43
C VAL A 588 -14.54 10.14 -19.33
N SER A 589 -14.34 9.90 -20.63
CA SER A 589 -15.45 9.67 -21.56
C SER A 589 -16.08 8.30 -21.31
N GLU A 590 -17.36 8.17 -21.64
CA GLU A 590 -18.05 6.87 -21.56
C GLU A 590 -17.35 5.80 -22.42
N LYS A 591 -16.88 6.18 -23.61
CA LYS A 591 -16.15 5.29 -24.50
C LYS A 591 -14.86 4.76 -23.86
N ALA A 592 -14.05 5.64 -23.28
CA ALA A 592 -12.78 5.27 -22.64
C ALA A 592 -13.02 4.40 -21.40
N ASP A 593 -13.99 4.77 -20.57
CA ASP A 593 -14.34 4.00 -19.38
C ASP A 593 -14.85 2.59 -19.73
N ASN A 594 -15.76 2.48 -20.70
CA ASN A 594 -16.31 1.19 -21.13
C ASN A 594 -15.23 0.29 -21.77
N TYR A 595 -14.22 0.86 -22.39
CA TYR A 595 -13.14 0.08 -23.00
C TYR A 595 -12.09 -0.36 -21.98
N TRP A 596 -11.51 0.59 -21.23
CA TRP A 596 -10.44 0.29 -20.27
C TRP A 596 -10.95 -0.29 -18.94
N GLN A 597 -12.14 0.10 -18.52
CA GLN A 597 -12.88 -0.37 -17.33
C GLN A 597 -12.16 -0.13 -16.02
N ASN A 598 -11.17 -0.95 -15.70
CA ASN A 598 -10.34 -0.83 -14.50
C ASN A 598 -8.92 -1.33 -14.78
N VAL A 599 -8.07 -1.22 -13.79
CA VAL A 599 -6.68 -1.71 -13.87
C VAL A 599 -6.67 -3.23 -13.72
N ASP A 600 -6.13 -3.93 -14.72
CA ASP A 600 -6.01 -5.38 -14.70
C ASP A 600 -4.87 -5.85 -13.80
N LEU A 601 -3.74 -5.14 -13.82
CA LEU A 601 -2.58 -5.41 -12.97
C LEU A 601 -2.07 -4.11 -12.36
N TYR A 602 -2.06 -4.04 -11.03
CA TYR A 602 -1.53 -2.93 -10.26
C TYR A 602 -0.30 -3.36 -9.47
N VAL A 603 0.81 -2.64 -9.62
CA VAL A 603 2.08 -2.94 -8.96
C VAL A 603 2.47 -1.78 -8.06
N GLY A 604 2.74 -2.07 -6.80
CA GLY A 604 3.12 -1.04 -5.84
C GLY A 604 3.47 -1.59 -4.47
N GLY A 605 3.92 -0.72 -3.57
CA GLY A 605 4.38 -1.09 -2.24
C GLY A 605 3.27 -1.48 -1.26
N THR A 606 3.59 -2.35 -0.31
CA THR A 606 2.66 -2.82 0.74
C THR A 606 2.29 -1.71 1.73
N GLU A 607 3.09 -0.66 1.84
CA GLU A 607 2.84 0.49 2.72
C GLU A 607 1.54 1.23 2.40
N HIS A 608 0.99 1.01 1.21
CA HIS A 608 -0.25 1.65 0.75
C HIS A 608 -1.52 0.82 1.01
N ALA A 609 -1.38 -0.33 1.68
CA ALA A 609 -2.47 -1.31 1.88
C ALA A 609 -3.69 -0.74 2.61
N THR A 610 -3.51 0.14 3.58
CA THR A 610 -4.59 0.72 4.40
C THR A 610 -4.89 2.18 4.09
N GLY A 611 -4.00 2.86 3.36
CA GLY A 611 -4.19 4.25 2.94
C GLY A 611 -4.71 4.35 1.53
N HIS A 612 -3.80 4.49 0.58
CA HIS A 612 -4.10 4.69 -0.84
C HIS A 612 -5.11 3.69 -1.41
N LEU A 613 -4.97 2.40 -1.13
CA LEU A 613 -5.86 1.38 -1.69
C LEU A 613 -7.30 1.50 -1.16
N ILE A 614 -7.48 1.81 0.11
CA ILE A 614 -8.82 2.05 0.69
C ILE A 614 -9.45 3.29 0.06
N TYR A 615 -8.69 4.39 -0.05
CA TYR A 615 -9.21 5.64 -0.62
C TYR A 615 -9.55 5.50 -2.12
N SER A 616 -8.71 4.80 -2.89
CA SER A 616 -9.00 4.53 -4.30
C SER A 616 -10.23 3.66 -4.47
N ARG A 617 -10.41 2.64 -3.64
CA ARG A 617 -11.59 1.78 -3.67
C ARG A 617 -12.86 2.54 -3.30
N PHE A 618 -12.79 3.37 -2.25
CA PHE A 618 -13.88 4.26 -1.86
C PHE A 618 -14.25 5.21 -3.01
N TRP A 619 -13.26 5.89 -3.55
CA TRP A 619 -13.45 6.88 -4.63
C TRP A 619 -14.08 6.25 -5.87
N ASN A 620 -13.59 5.07 -6.24
CA ASN A 620 -14.12 4.33 -7.37
C ASN A 620 -15.59 3.91 -7.18
N LYS A 621 -15.93 3.43 -5.98
CA LYS A 621 -17.31 3.05 -5.66
C LYS A 621 -18.26 4.25 -5.72
N PHE A 622 -17.81 5.38 -5.22
CA PHE A 622 -18.56 6.63 -5.33
C PHE A 622 -18.78 7.03 -6.78
N LEU A 623 -17.74 7.00 -7.60
CA LEU A 623 -17.85 7.31 -9.03
C LEU A 623 -18.73 6.29 -9.77
N HIS A 624 -18.69 5.05 -9.36
CA HIS A 624 -19.60 4.01 -9.88
C HIS A 624 -21.05 4.34 -9.56
N ASP A 625 -21.33 4.80 -8.37
CA ASP A 625 -22.68 5.23 -7.96
C ASP A 625 -23.18 6.42 -8.81
N LEU A 626 -22.29 7.29 -9.24
CA LEU A 626 -22.60 8.40 -10.15
C LEU A 626 -22.77 7.97 -11.61
N GLY A 627 -22.48 6.72 -11.95
CA GLY A 627 -22.47 6.24 -13.33
C GLY A 627 -21.24 6.64 -14.14
N VAL A 628 -20.17 7.11 -13.50
CA VAL A 628 -18.94 7.55 -14.15
C VAL A 628 -17.95 6.41 -14.34
N SER A 629 -17.90 5.46 -13.43
CA SER A 629 -17.05 4.26 -13.52
C SER A 629 -17.93 3.01 -13.71
N VAL A 630 -17.65 2.22 -14.74
CA VAL A 630 -18.39 0.98 -15.02
C VAL A 630 -18.09 -0.13 -14.01
N LYS A 631 -16.91 -0.12 -13.41
CA LYS A 631 -16.49 -1.10 -12.42
C LYS A 631 -16.57 -0.57 -11.00
N GLU A 632 -16.91 -1.44 -10.05
CA GLU A 632 -16.91 -1.09 -8.63
C GLU A 632 -15.52 -1.10 -8.02
N GLU A 633 -14.62 -1.97 -8.51
CA GLU A 633 -13.25 -2.09 -8.01
C GLU A 633 -12.24 -1.48 -8.99
N PRO A 634 -11.30 -0.67 -8.51
CA PRO A 634 -10.32 -0.01 -9.37
C PRO A 634 -9.21 -0.94 -9.87
N PHE A 635 -8.82 -1.92 -9.06
CA PHE A 635 -7.65 -2.76 -9.32
C PHE A 635 -8.01 -4.24 -9.19
N GLN A 636 -7.92 -4.98 -10.30
CA GLN A 636 -8.31 -6.39 -10.31
C GLN A 636 -7.26 -7.28 -9.64
N LYS A 637 -6.03 -7.24 -10.14
CA LYS A 637 -4.90 -7.96 -9.55
C LYS A 637 -3.89 -6.98 -9.00
N LEU A 638 -3.39 -7.26 -7.80
CA LEU A 638 -2.38 -6.43 -7.16
C LEU A 638 -1.16 -7.27 -6.82
N VAL A 639 0.01 -6.76 -7.19
CA VAL A 639 1.31 -7.37 -6.86
C VAL A 639 2.12 -6.34 -6.08
N ASN A 640 2.53 -6.73 -4.88
CA ASN A 640 3.42 -5.93 -4.06
C ASN A 640 4.86 -6.37 -4.29
N GLN A 641 5.70 -5.46 -4.79
CA GLN A 641 7.12 -5.73 -4.89
C GLN A 641 7.78 -5.60 -3.51
N GLY A 642 8.82 -6.41 -3.28
CA GLY A 642 9.71 -6.26 -2.15
C GLY A 642 10.62 -5.04 -2.31
N MET A 643 11.40 -4.73 -1.28
CA MET A 643 12.36 -3.64 -1.33
C MET A 643 13.74 -4.14 -1.75
N ILE A 644 14.46 -3.38 -2.55
CA ILE A 644 15.91 -3.55 -2.70
C ILE A 644 16.56 -2.82 -1.54
N GLN A 645 17.26 -3.59 -0.71
CA GLN A 645 17.95 -3.09 0.47
C GLN A 645 19.37 -2.62 0.07
N GLY A 646 19.88 -1.63 0.81
CA GLY A 646 21.25 -1.21 0.68
C GLY A 646 22.19 -2.08 1.50
N ARG A 647 23.42 -2.20 1.05
CA ARG A 647 24.50 -2.78 1.83
C ARG A 647 25.35 -1.62 2.34
N SER A 648 25.07 -1.22 3.59
CA SER A 648 25.79 -0.12 4.24
C SER A 648 27.21 -0.54 4.64
N ASN A 649 28.13 0.41 4.58
CA ASN A 649 29.49 0.23 5.12
C ASN A 649 29.69 1.12 6.33
N PHE A 650 30.55 0.67 7.22
CA PHE A 650 30.86 1.35 8.49
C PHE A 650 32.34 1.58 8.65
N VAL A 651 32.70 2.76 9.17
CA VAL A 651 34.01 3.05 9.73
C VAL A 651 33.90 3.14 11.25
N TYR A 652 34.96 2.88 11.94
CA TYR A 652 34.96 2.80 13.40
C TYR A 652 35.85 3.87 13.99
N ARG A 653 35.22 4.91 14.52
CA ARG A 653 35.95 6.02 15.17
C ARG A 653 36.25 5.68 16.64
N ILE A 654 37.48 5.82 17.04
CA ILE A 654 37.91 5.71 18.43
C ILE A 654 37.30 6.88 19.21
N LYS A 655 36.66 6.61 20.34
CA LYS A 655 35.97 7.58 21.17
C LYS A 655 36.83 8.82 21.47
N ASP A 656 36.24 10.00 21.31
CA ASP A 656 36.85 11.30 21.56
C ASP A 656 38.09 11.61 20.70
N THR A 657 38.24 10.95 19.55
CA THR A 657 39.36 11.17 18.63
C THR A 657 38.87 11.32 17.19
N ASN A 658 39.76 11.70 16.27
CA ASN A 658 39.56 11.65 14.85
C ASN A 658 40.37 10.51 14.20
N THR A 659 40.54 9.43 14.93
CA THR A 659 41.25 8.21 14.51
C THR A 659 40.25 7.10 14.22
N PHE A 660 40.36 6.47 13.06
CA PHE A 660 39.51 5.38 12.59
C PHE A 660 40.29 4.07 12.54
N VAL A 661 39.74 3.02 13.11
CA VAL A 661 40.37 1.71 13.17
C VAL A 661 39.65 0.73 12.24
N SER A 662 40.42 -0.10 11.52
CA SER A 662 39.94 -1.12 10.62
C SER A 662 39.11 -2.19 11.36
N LEU A 663 38.15 -2.80 10.68
CA LEU A 663 37.19 -3.78 11.21
C LEU A 663 37.83 -4.87 12.09
N GLY A 664 38.93 -5.48 11.61
CA GLY A 664 39.58 -6.59 12.33
C GLY A 664 40.27 -6.19 13.60
N LEU A 665 40.52 -4.91 13.82
CA LEU A 665 41.23 -4.37 15.00
C LEU A 665 40.31 -3.60 15.95
N LYS A 666 39.02 -3.45 15.59
CA LYS A 666 38.06 -2.58 16.34
C LYS A 666 37.85 -3.01 17.79
N ASP A 667 37.94 -4.30 18.09
CA ASP A 667 37.70 -4.83 19.43
C ASP A 667 38.80 -4.48 20.44
N GLN A 668 39.94 -3.99 19.97
CA GLN A 668 41.04 -3.50 20.78
C GLN A 668 40.84 -2.05 21.28
N TYR A 669 39.78 -1.38 20.81
CA TYR A 669 39.53 0.03 21.10
C TYR A 669 38.05 0.25 21.44
N ASP A 670 37.75 1.34 22.14
CA ASP A 670 36.38 1.80 22.37
C ASP A 670 35.96 2.62 21.15
N VAL A 671 35.16 2.01 20.25
CA VAL A 671 34.80 2.60 18.95
C VAL A 671 33.32 2.88 18.83
N THR A 672 33.00 3.88 18.03
CA THR A 672 31.63 4.20 17.56
C THR A 672 31.55 3.88 16.07
N PRO A 673 30.64 2.99 15.64
CA PRO A 673 30.44 2.76 14.21
C PRO A 673 29.73 3.95 13.57
N LEU A 674 30.23 4.38 12.42
CA LEU A 674 29.65 5.46 11.64
C LEU A 674 29.44 4.99 10.21
N HIS A 675 28.30 5.34 9.63
CA HIS A 675 28.02 5.08 8.21
C HIS A 675 29.01 5.84 7.34
N VAL A 676 29.50 5.19 6.31
CA VAL A 676 30.35 5.80 5.28
C VAL A 676 29.74 5.62 3.91
N ASP A 677 29.94 6.60 3.05
CA ASP A 677 29.43 6.55 1.68
C ASP A 677 29.98 5.33 0.94
N VAL A 678 29.08 4.45 0.49
CA VAL A 678 29.44 3.20 -0.20
C VAL A 678 30.17 3.45 -1.52
N ASN A 679 30.08 4.65 -2.08
CA ASN A 679 30.77 5.02 -3.33
C ASN A 679 32.29 5.24 -3.16
N ILE A 680 32.76 5.38 -1.94
CA ILE A 680 34.19 5.48 -1.64
C ILE A 680 34.74 4.19 -1.00
N VAL A 681 33.98 3.11 -1.09
CA VAL A 681 34.34 1.78 -0.59
C VAL A 681 34.30 0.78 -1.76
N SER A 682 35.31 -0.05 -1.90
CA SER A 682 35.35 -1.11 -2.92
C SER A 682 35.71 -2.44 -2.26
N ASN A 683 34.83 -3.43 -2.37
CA ASN A 683 35.00 -4.74 -1.72
C ASN A 683 35.34 -4.61 -0.21
N ASP A 684 34.61 -3.74 0.47
CA ASP A 684 34.77 -3.40 1.90
C ASP A 684 36.11 -2.72 2.24
N VAL A 685 36.89 -2.31 1.26
CA VAL A 685 38.14 -1.54 1.47
C VAL A 685 37.86 -0.06 1.22
N LEU A 686 38.14 0.76 2.23
CA LEU A 686 37.92 2.21 2.15
C LEU A 686 39.01 2.88 1.31
N ASP A 687 38.61 3.81 0.45
CA ASP A 687 39.50 4.79 -0.15
C ASP A 687 39.76 5.90 0.88
N VAL A 688 40.86 5.80 1.59
CA VAL A 688 41.23 6.69 2.70
C VAL A 688 41.31 8.15 2.27
N GLU A 689 41.87 8.44 1.10
CA GLU A 689 41.99 9.81 0.60
C GLU A 689 40.63 10.41 0.22
N ALA A 690 39.75 9.61 -0.39
CA ALA A 690 38.38 10.01 -0.67
C ALA A 690 37.58 10.27 0.61
N PHE A 691 37.79 9.47 1.66
CA PHE A 691 37.17 9.68 2.96
C PHE A 691 37.58 11.00 3.61
N LYS A 692 38.87 11.34 3.57
CA LYS A 692 39.37 12.61 4.09
C LYS A 692 38.76 13.81 3.33
N ALA A 693 38.53 13.67 2.04
CA ALA A 693 37.92 14.70 1.20
C ALA A 693 36.39 14.73 1.29
N TRP A 694 35.76 13.68 1.80
CA TRP A 694 34.30 13.53 1.84
C TRP A 694 33.61 14.59 2.72
N ARG A 695 34.20 14.84 3.90
CA ARG A 695 33.69 15.88 4.83
C ARG A 695 34.84 16.67 5.45
N PRO A 696 34.62 17.96 5.72
CA PRO A 696 35.64 18.80 6.35
C PRO A 696 36.17 18.26 7.66
N GLU A 697 35.33 17.67 8.51
CA GLU A 697 35.72 17.10 9.80
C GLU A 697 36.69 15.91 9.69
N TYR A 698 36.81 15.28 8.53
CA TYR A 698 37.68 14.15 8.30
C TYR A 698 38.99 14.51 7.56
N ASN A 699 39.22 15.78 7.25
CA ASN A 699 40.42 16.21 6.52
C ASN A 699 41.71 15.81 7.21
N ASN A 700 41.72 15.78 8.54
CA ASN A 700 42.88 15.42 9.37
C ASN A 700 42.72 14.04 10.04
N ALA A 701 41.86 13.20 9.50
CA ALA A 701 41.62 11.87 10.07
C ALA A 701 42.86 10.98 9.98
N GLU A 702 43.14 10.19 11.03
CA GLU A 702 44.17 9.19 11.07
C GLU A 702 43.55 7.79 11.03
N PHE A 703 44.29 6.83 10.50
CA PHE A 703 43.75 5.47 10.26
C PHE A 703 44.71 4.41 10.83
N ILE A 704 44.12 3.44 11.53
CA ILE A 704 44.80 2.23 11.96
C ILE A 704 44.41 1.14 10.97
N LEU A 705 45.37 0.77 10.11
CA LEU A 705 45.17 -0.13 8.99
C LEU A 705 45.44 -1.59 9.33
N GLU A 706 44.85 -2.47 8.55
CA GLU A 706 45.01 -3.93 8.60
C GLU A 706 45.69 -4.35 7.28
N ASP A 707 46.90 -4.89 7.34
CA ASP A 707 47.67 -5.29 6.16
C ASP A 707 47.76 -4.17 5.09
N GLY A 708 47.93 -2.94 5.52
CA GLY A 708 48.01 -1.77 4.65
C GLY A 708 46.67 -1.27 4.08
N LYS A 709 45.55 -1.83 4.52
CA LYS A 709 44.19 -1.49 4.05
C LYS A 709 43.29 -1.14 5.22
N TYR A 710 42.33 -0.26 5.00
CA TYR A 710 41.22 -0.01 5.90
C TYR A 710 40.02 -0.85 5.49
N VAL A 711 39.65 -1.84 6.28
CA VAL A 711 38.51 -2.71 6.03
C VAL A 711 37.29 -2.17 6.79
N CYS A 712 36.21 -1.92 6.05
CA CYS A 712 34.94 -1.45 6.61
C CYS A 712 34.07 -2.60 7.09
N GLY A 713 33.25 -2.35 8.10
CA GLY A 713 32.13 -3.23 8.45
C GLY A 713 31.00 -3.06 7.44
N TRP A 714 30.01 -3.96 7.48
CA TRP A 714 28.87 -3.90 6.60
C TRP A 714 27.61 -4.46 7.28
N ALA A 715 26.45 -3.97 6.83
CA ALA A 715 25.13 -4.48 7.21
C ALA A 715 24.12 -4.23 6.11
N VAL A 716 23.12 -5.11 6.00
CA VAL A 716 22.01 -4.93 5.09
C VAL A 716 20.97 -4.05 5.80
N GLU A 717 20.65 -2.90 5.19
CA GLU A 717 19.72 -1.92 5.74
C GLU A 717 18.83 -1.37 4.63
N LYS A 718 17.81 -0.60 5.01
CA LYS A 718 16.99 0.14 4.04
C LYS A 718 17.91 1.07 3.22
N MET A 719 17.73 1.07 1.90
CA MET A 719 18.46 2.00 1.03
C MET A 719 17.92 3.42 1.20
N SER A 720 18.74 4.32 1.74
CA SER A 720 18.38 5.72 1.98
C SER A 720 19.61 6.62 2.04
N LYS A 721 19.39 7.92 1.79
CA LYS A 721 20.44 8.94 1.90
C LYS A 721 21.12 8.97 3.28
N SER A 722 20.33 8.83 4.34
CA SER A 722 20.83 8.88 5.72
C SER A 722 21.76 7.73 6.08
N MET A 723 21.65 6.63 5.34
CA MET A 723 22.50 5.43 5.52
C MET A 723 23.72 5.43 4.59
N TYR A 724 23.84 6.43 3.70
CA TYR A 724 24.93 6.54 2.71
C TYR A 724 25.13 5.29 1.85
N ASN A 725 24.07 4.51 1.65
CA ASN A 725 24.09 3.23 0.94
C ASN A 725 23.33 3.26 -0.40
N VAL A 726 23.00 4.46 -0.90
CA VAL A 726 22.23 4.62 -2.14
C VAL A 726 23.12 4.32 -3.34
N VAL A 727 22.59 3.51 -4.25
CA VAL A 727 23.19 3.24 -5.56
C VAL A 727 22.35 3.95 -6.61
N ASN A 728 23.00 4.79 -7.43
CA ASN A 728 22.33 5.58 -8.47
C ASN A 728 22.17 4.74 -9.74
N PRO A 729 20.95 4.59 -10.29
CA PRO A 729 20.73 3.82 -11.50
C PRO A 729 21.44 4.39 -12.71
N ASP A 730 21.70 5.70 -12.78
CA ASP A 730 22.42 6.34 -13.87
C ASP A 730 23.83 5.77 -14.04
N MET A 731 24.54 5.55 -12.93
CA MET A 731 25.88 4.98 -12.93
C MET A 731 25.88 3.55 -13.46
N ILE A 732 24.88 2.78 -13.10
CA ILE A 732 24.72 1.39 -13.54
C ILE A 732 24.40 1.32 -15.03
N VAL A 733 23.48 2.16 -15.49
CA VAL A 733 23.09 2.22 -16.90
C VAL A 733 24.27 2.68 -17.77
N GLU A 734 25.06 3.64 -17.31
CA GLU A 734 26.24 4.13 -18.03
C GLU A 734 27.32 3.05 -18.16
N LYS A 735 27.55 2.31 -17.08
CA LYS A 735 28.59 1.27 -17.04
C LYS A 735 28.20 -0.03 -17.71
N TYR A 736 26.95 -0.48 -17.52
CA TYR A 736 26.49 -1.82 -17.94
C TYR A 736 25.36 -1.81 -18.95
N GLY A 737 24.63 -0.71 -19.07
CA GLY A 737 23.47 -0.60 -19.92
C GLY A 737 22.15 -0.84 -19.18
N ALA A 738 21.05 -0.34 -19.77
CA ALA A 738 19.70 -0.46 -19.20
C ALA A 738 19.21 -1.92 -19.19
N ASP A 739 19.46 -2.67 -20.25
CA ASP A 739 19.01 -4.06 -20.31
C ASP A 739 19.69 -4.92 -19.23
N THR A 740 20.96 -4.66 -18.95
CA THR A 740 21.67 -5.32 -17.85
C THR A 740 21.06 -4.98 -16.51
N LEU A 741 20.77 -3.70 -16.26
CA LEU A 741 20.11 -3.27 -15.02
C LEU A 741 18.75 -3.94 -14.86
N ARG A 742 17.92 -3.92 -15.90
CA ARG A 742 16.57 -4.51 -15.88
C ARG A 742 16.61 -5.98 -15.53
N MET A 743 17.47 -6.74 -16.20
CA MET A 743 17.61 -8.18 -15.95
C MET A 743 18.23 -8.48 -14.59
N TYR A 744 19.20 -7.69 -14.16
CA TYR A 744 19.83 -7.89 -12.86
C TYR A 744 18.86 -7.67 -11.69
N GLU A 745 18.04 -6.63 -11.75
CA GLU A 745 17.03 -6.39 -10.70
C GLU A 745 16.03 -7.55 -10.59
N MET A 746 15.66 -8.15 -11.69
CA MET A 746 14.80 -9.33 -11.70
C MET A 746 15.53 -10.61 -11.26
N PHE A 747 16.84 -10.68 -11.48
CA PHE A 747 17.68 -11.83 -11.12
C PHE A 747 17.97 -11.91 -9.63
N LEU A 748 17.95 -10.79 -8.92
CA LEU A 748 18.26 -10.73 -7.47
C LEU A 748 17.39 -11.63 -6.60
N GLY A 749 16.18 -11.91 -7.00
CA GLY A 749 15.26 -12.78 -6.27
C GLY A 749 13.81 -12.58 -6.72
N PRO A 750 12.87 -13.30 -6.09
CA PRO A 750 11.44 -13.13 -6.38
C PRO A 750 11.00 -11.67 -6.20
N VAL A 751 10.10 -11.19 -7.06
CA VAL A 751 9.64 -9.79 -7.06
C VAL A 751 9.07 -9.37 -5.71
N GLU A 752 8.34 -10.24 -5.05
CA GLU A 752 7.64 -9.96 -3.78
C GLU A 752 8.54 -9.95 -2.56
N GLN A 753 9.76 -10.47 -2.67
CA GLN A 753 10.71 -10.54 -1.56
C GLN A 753 11.68 -9.38 -1.55
N SER A 754 11.99 -8.89 -0.35
CA SER A 754 13.07 -7.92 -0.16
C SER A 754 14.42 -8.60 -0.33
N LYS A 755 15.39 -7.89 -0.90
CA LYS A 755 16.70 -8.45 -1.27
C LYS A 755 17.77 -7.37 -1.25
N PRO A 756 19.01 -7.70 -0.85
CA PRO A 756 20.09 -6.74 -0.85
C PRO A 756 20.61 -6.48 -2.27
N TRP A 757 20.98 -5.24 -2.56
CA TRP A 757 21.71 -4.89 -3.77
C TRP A 757 23.18 -5.28 -3.62
N ASP A 758 23.71 -5.97 -4.65
CA ASP A 758 25.13 -6.30 -4.74
C ASP A 758 25.65 -5.90 -6.13
N THR A 759 26.39 -4.81 -6.20
CA THR A 759 26.92 -4.30 -7.46
C THR A 759 27.89 -5.29 -8.14
N ASN A 760 28.54 -6.15 -7.37
CA ASN A 760 29.50 -7.11 -7.91
C ASN A 760 28.82 -8.23 -8.72
N GLY A 761 27.56 -8.53 -8.45
CA GLY A 761 26.80 -9.59 -9.15
C GLY A 761 26.35 -9.23 -10.55
N ILE A 762 26.33 -7.96 -10.90
CA ILE A 762 25.79 -7.47 -12.18
C ILE A 762 26.63 -7.91 -13.40
N ASP A 763 27.92 -8.15 -13.22
CA ASP A 763 28.83 -8.59 -14.29
C ASP A 763 28.37 -9.90 -14.93
N GLY A 764 27.79 -10.82 -14.15
CA GLY A 764 27.27 -12.09 -14.66
C GLY A 764 26.16 -11.90 -15.68
N VAL A 765 25.25 -10.98 -15.42
CA VAL A 765 24.14 -10.64 -16.34
C VAL A 765 24.69 -9.93 -17.58
N HIS A 766 25.63 -9.02 -17.41
CA HIS A 766 26.25 -8.32 -18.52
C HIS A 766 27.01 -9.29 -19.47
N ARG A 767 27.74 -10.24 -18.91
CA ARG A 767 28.39 -11.30 -19.69
C ARG A 767 27.39 -12.18 -20.44
N PHE A 768 26.25 -12.46 -19.80
CA PHE A 768 25.17 -13.20 -20.45
C PHE A 768 24.67 -12.48 -21.72
N LEU A 769 24.44 -11.17 -21.66
CA LEU A 769 24.01 -10.38 -22.82
C LEU A 769 25.07 -10.39 -23.93
N LYS A 770 26.35 -10.39 -23.58
CA LYS A 770 27.45 -10.54 -24.55
C LYS A 770 27.43 -11.92 -25.21
N LYS A 771 27.13 -12.98 -24.47
CA LYS A 771 26.98 -14.35 -25.01
C LYS A 771 25.77 -14.44 -25.94
N LEU A 772 24.67 -13.78 -25.62
CA LEU A 772 23.51 -13.69 -26.49
C LEU A 772 23.88 -13.00 -27.80
N TRP A 773 24.58 -11.88 -27.73
CA TRP A 773 25.09 -11.16 -28.91
C TRP A 773 25.98 -12.05 -29.76
N ALA A 774 26.83 -12.87 -29.15
CA ALA A 774 27.75 -13.79 -29.83
C ALA A 774 27.05 -14.92 -30.63
N LEU A 775 25.77 -15.15 -30.38
CA LEU A 775 24.97 -16.08 -31.22
C LEU A 775 24.67 -15.47 -32.61
N PHE A 776 24.76 -14.16 -32.75
CA PHE A 776 24.40 -13.39 -33.95
C PHE A 776 25.64 -12.87 -34.70
N TYR A 777 26.72 -12.59 -34.00
CA TYR A 777 27.95 -12.05 -34.58
C TYR A 777 29.18 -12.76 -34.00
N ASP A 778 30.11 -13.17 -34.87
CA ASP A 778 31.37 -13.74 -34.44
C ASP A 778 32.42 -12.65 -34.10
N ARG A 779 33.64 -13.09 -33.74
CA ARG A 779 34.75 -12.17 -33.40
C ARG A 779 35.20 -11.28 -34.56
N ASN A 780 34.86 -11.70 -35.81
CA ASN A 780 35.20 -10.96 -37.04
C ASN A 780 34.01 -10.14 -37.54
N ASP A 781 33.03 -9.89 -36.69
CA ASP A 781 31.81 -9.13 -36.99
C ASP A 781 30.92 -9.72 -38.09
N GLN A 782 31.04 -11.04 -38.30
CA GLN A 782 30.23 -11.69 -39.30
C GLN A 782 28.88 -12.12 -38.70
N TYR A 783 27.84 -11.82 -39.48
CA TYR A 783 26.47 -12.22 -39.17
C TYR A 783 26.31 -13.73 -39.30
N LEU A 784 25.89 -14.41 -38.27
CA LEU A 784 25.85 -15.87 -38.17
C LEU A 784 24.53 -16.54 -38.57
N PRO A 785 23.33 -15.96 -38.30
CA PRO A 785 22.08 -16.65 -38.56
C PRO A 785 21.88 -17.04 -40.02
N VAL A 786 21.38 -18.26 -40.23
CA VAL A 786 21.10 -18.85 -41.56
C VAL A 786 19.72 -19.50 -41.59
N GLU A 787 19.11 -19.53 -42.77
CA GLU A 787 17.88 -20.24 -43.01
C GLU A 787 18.14 -21.78 -42.95
N GLY A 788 17.14 -22.56 -42.59
CA GLY A 788 17.21 -24.01 -42.55
C GLY A 788 16.30 -24.64 -41.54
N GLU A 789 16.35 -25.96 -41.46
CA GLU A 789 15.60 -26.73 -40.48
C GLU A 789 16.38 -26.81 -39.17
N PRO A 790 15.77 -26.56 -38.02
CA PRO A 790 16.43 -26.67 -36.73
C PRO A 790 16.67 -28.13 -36.36
N THR A 791 17.73 -28.37 -35.60
CA THR A 791 18.00 -29.71 -35.06
C THR A 791 17.03 -30.03 -33.93
N LYS A 792 16.92 -31.30 -33.59
CA LYS A 792 16.08 -31.77 -32.49
C LYS A 792 16.53 -31.18 -31.15
N GLU A 793 17.82 -31.10 -30.92
CA GLU A 793 18.40 -30.50 -29.69
C GLU A 793 18.14 -29.01 -29.61
N GLU A 794 18.22 -28.29 -30.71
CA GLU A 794 17.90 -26.86 -30.78
C GLU A 794 16.42 -26.62 -30.46
N LEU A 795 15.52 -27.42 -31.05
CA LEU A 795 14.07 -27.35 -30.76
C LEU A 795 13.75 -27.65 -29.29
N LYS A 796 14.39 -28.66 -28.74
CA LYS A 796 14.21 -29.00 -27.33
C LYS A 796 14.62 -27.84 -26.41
N SER A 797 15.79 -27.25 -26.64
CA SER A 797 16.29 -26.14 -25.85
C SER A 797 15.35 -24.93 -25.90
N ILE A 798 14.93 -24.52 -27.11
CA ILE A 798 14.07 -23.36 -27.27
C ILE A 798 12.65 -23.59 -26.74
N HIS A 799 12.08 -24.78 -26.91
CA HIS A 799 10.74 -25.05 -26.39
C HIS A 799 10.70 -25.22 -24.87
N LYS A 800 11.76 -25.72 -24.26
CA LYS A 800 11.91 -25.66 -22.80
C LYS A 800 11.87 -24.23 -22.32
N LEU A 801 12.58 -23.35 -23.01
CA LEU A 801 12.62 -21.93 -22.67
C LEU A 801 11.24 -21.27 -22.81
N ILE A 802 10.53 -21.54 -23.92
CA ILE A 802 9.17 -21.01 -24.15
C ILE A 802 8.26 -21.39 -22.98
N LYS A 803 8.22 -22.65 -22.62
CA LYS A 803 7.39 -23.17 -21.55
C LYS A 803 7.73 -22.52 -20.20
N LYS A 804 9.02 -22.48 -19.87
CA LYS A 804 9.51 -21.93 -18.60
C LYS A 804 9.22 -20.45 -18.46
N VAL A 805 9.57 -19.66 -19.46
CA VAL A 805 9.40 -18.20 -19.43
C VAL A 805 7.92 -17.82 -19.41
N THR A 806 7.09 -18.51 -20.21
CA THR A 806 5.65 -18.25 -20.23
C THR A 806 5.04 -18.46 -18.84
N GLY A 807 5.33 -19.59 -18.21
CA GLY A 807 4.86 -19.91 -16.87
C GLY A 807 5.39 -18.93 -15.81
N ASP A 808 6.64 -18.57 -15.91
CA ASP A 808 7.31 -17.67 -14.96
C ASP A 808 6.77 -16.23 -15.04
N ILE A 809 6.49 -15.71 -16.24
CA ILE A 809 5.90 -14.37 -16.39
C ILE A 809 4.50 -14.33 -15.77
N GLU A 810 3.68 -15.35 -16.02
CA GLU A 810 2.32 -15.44 -15.46
C GLU A 810 2.31 -15.46 -13.92
N THR A 811 3.38 -15.98 -13.31
CA THR A 811 3.51 -16.07 -11.84
C THR A 811 4.48 -15.07 -11.24
N PHE A 812 5.00 -14.14 -12.04
CA PHE A 812 6.01 -13.15 -11.63
C PHE A 812 7.31 -13.77 -11.09
N SER A 813 7.66 -14.96 -11.57
CA SER A 813 8.88 -15.69 -11.20
C SER A 813 10.05 -15.34 -12.15
N TYR A 814 10.32 -14.04 -12.28
CA TYR A 814 11.29 -13.54 -13.27
C TYR A 814 12.73 -13.98 -13.02
N ASN A 815 13.11 -14.17 -11.76
CA ASN A 815 14.47 -14.62 -11.42
C ASN A 815 14.77 -15.99 -12.03
N THR A 816 13.82 -16.90 -12.06
CA THR A 816 13.98 -18.23 -12.69
C THR A 816 13.95 -18.16 -14.20
N SER A 817 13.23 -17.18 -14.78
CA SER A 817 13.26 -16.91 -16.22
C SER A 817 14.67 -16.53 -16.67
N ILE A 818 15.35 -15.67 -15.94
CA ILE A 818 16.70 -15.22 -16.30
C ILE A 818 17.70 -16.37 -16.25
N SER A 819 17.61 -17.22 -15.24
CA SER A 819 18.39 -18.45 -15.17
C SER A 819 18.12 -19.36 -16.38
N ALA A 820 16.86 -19.49 -16.78
CA ALA A 820 16.46 -20.29 -17.95
C ALA A 820 17.03 -19.72 -19.26
N PHE A 821 17.04 -18.39 -19.41
CA PHE A 821 17.68 -17.73 -20.55
C PHE A 821 19.19 -18.03 -20.60
N MET A 822 19.87 -17.96 -19.48
CA MET A 822 21.30 -18.28 -19.39
C MET A 822 21.58 -19.72 -19.81
N ILE A 823 20.78 -20.67 -19.33
CA ILE A 823 20.89 -22.09 -19.70
C ILE A 823 20.69 -22.28 -21.21
N CYS A 824 19.63 -21.71 -21.76
CA CYS A 824 19.31 -21.85 -23.18
C CYS A 824 20.41 -21.25 -24.07
N VAL A 825 20.88 -20.07 -23.76
CA VAL A 825 21.96 -19.42 -24.53
C VAL A 825 23.25 -20.25 -24.48
N ASN A 826 23.59 -20.82 -23.33
CA ASN A 826 24.72 -21.70 -23.19
C ASN A 826 24.55 -23.00 -24.02
N GLU A 827 23.36 -23.60 -24.00
CA GLU A 827 23.05 -24.78 -24.79
C GLU A 827 23.15 -24.49 -26.29
N LEU A 828 22.51 -23.41 -26.76
CA LEU A 828 22.56 -23.00 -28.17
C LEU A 828 23.96 -22.65 -28.61
N GLY A 829 24.75 -22.02 -27.73
CA GLY A 829 26.17 -21.73 -27.98
C GLY A 829 27.01 -23.01 -28.14
N SER A 830 26.80 -24.02 -27.30
CA SER A 830 27.45 -25.31 -27.35
C SER A 830 27.08 -26.10 -28.63
N LEU A 831 25.82 -25.96 -29.05
CA LEU A 831 25.31 -26.57 -30.28
C LEU A 831 25.73 -25.79 -31.53
N LYS A 832 26.38 -24.64 -31.37
CA LYS A 832 26.72 -23.70 -32.43
C LYS A 832 25.52 -23.38 -33.30
N CYS A 833 24.40 -23.12 -32.65
CA CYS A 833 23.12 -22.82 -33.29
C CYS A 833 23.24 -21.57 -34.15
N ARG A 834 22.88 -21.71 -35.44
CA ARG A 834 22.76 -20.59 -36.39
C ARG A 834 21.37 -20.54 -37.01
N ASN A 835 20.44 -21.38 -36.56
CA ASN A 835 19.10 -21.44 -37.13
C ASN A 835 18.33 -20.16 -36.86
N LYS A 836 17.95 -19.49 -37.95
CA LYS A 836 17.27 -18.18 -37.87
C LYS A 836 15.94 -18.25 -37.12
N GLU A 837 15.14 -19.30 -37.31
CA GLU A 837 13.85 -19.44 -36.64
C GLU A 837 13.99 -19.63 -35.12
N VAL A 838 14.95 -20.45 -34.70
CA VAL A 838 15.25 -20.64 -33.26
C VAL A 838 15.72 -19.33 -32.62
N LEU A 839 16.63 -18.62 -33.28
CA LEU A 839 17.17 -17.35 -32.80
C LEU A 839 16.11 -16.25 -32.78
N LYS A 840 15.20 -16.24 -33.76
CA LYS A 840 14.06 -15.32 -33.81
C LYS A 840 13.13 -15.52 -32.61
N THR A 841 12.83 -16.78 -32.30
CA THR A 841 12.02 -17.16 -31.13
C THR A 841 12.69 -16.68 -29.83
N LEU A 842 14.00 -16.89 -29.70
CA LEU A 842 14.76 -16.43 -28.53
C LEU A 842 14.66 -14.92 -28.35
N VAL A 843 14.76 -14.14 -29.43
CA VAL A 843 14.66 -12.68 -29.42
C VAL A 843 13.27 -12.25 -28.92
N VAL A 844 12.21 -12.89 -29.37
CA VAL A 844 10.84 -12.57 -28.90
C VAL A 844 10.69 -12.88 -27.41
N LEU A 845 11.22 -14.01 -26.96
CA LEU A 845 11.13 -14.40 -25.55
C LEU A 845 11.87 -13.44 -24.61
N ILE A 846 13.02 -12.93 -25.04
CA ILE A 846 13.82 -12.03 -24.19
C ILE A 846 13.38 -10.57 -24.30
N ALA A 847 12.58 -10.21 -25.29
CA ALA A 847 12.15 -8.83 -25.53
C ALA A 847 11.57 -8.14 -24.30
N PRO A 848 10.70 -8.78 -23.51
CA PRO A 848 10.20 -8.12 -22.28
C PRO A 848 11.30 -7.80 -21.27
N PHE A 849 12.34 -8.60 -21.19
CA PHE A 849 13.43 -8.45 -20.21
C PHE A 849 14.53 -7.50 -20.67
N ALA A 850 14.91 -7.59 -21.96
CA ALA A 850 15.97 -6.80 -22.55
C ALA A 850 15.49 -6.17 -23.88
N PRO A 851 14.60 -5.19 -23.80
CA PRO A 851 13.90 -4.68 -24.99
C PRO A 851 14.81 -3.98 -26.00
N HIS A 852 15.86 -3.30 -25.58
CA HIS A 852 16.75 -2.61 -26.51
C HIS A 852 17.54 -3.59 -27.35
N LEU A 853 18.16 -4.56 -26.72
CA LEU A 853 18.91 -5.62 -27.42
C LEU A 853 17.99 -6.45 -28.32
N ALA A 854 16.80 -6.78 -27.82
CA ALA A 854 15.80 -7.53 -28.58
C ALA A 854 15.37 -6.79 -29.85
N GLU A 855 15.13 -5.49 -29.78
CA GLU A 855 14.78 -4.68 -30.95
C GLU A 855 15.93 -4.68 -31.98
N GLU A 856 17.17 -4.52 -31.53
CA GLU A 856 18.34 -4.54 -32.41
C GLU A 856 18.50 -5.88 -33.12
N LEU A 857 18.41 -6.96 -32.39
CA LEU A 857 18.52 -8.32 -32.99
C LEU A 857 17.34 -8.65 -33.89
N TRP A 858 16.13 -8.18 -33.55
CA TRP A 858 14.94 -8.34 -34.36
C TRP A 858 15.08 -7.66 -35.72
N GLU A 859 15.56 -6.42 -35.73
CA GLU A 859 15.85 -5.68 -36.96
C GLU A 859 16.95 -6.38 -37.78
N THR A 860 18.01 -6.83 -37.12
CA THR A 860 19.12 -7.57 -37.75
C THR A 860 18.64 -8.84 -38.45
N LEU A 861 17.63 -9.51 -37.92
CA LEU A 861 17.01 -10.70 -38.52
C LEU A 861 16.15 -10.38 -39.75
N GLY A 862 16.03 -9.11 -40.14
CA GLY A 862 15.31 -8.68 -41.33
C GLY A 862 13.87 -8.24 -41.10
N ASN A 863 13.45 -8.07 -39.87
CA ASN A 863 12.10 -7.61 -39.56
C ASN A 863 12.00 -6.08 -39.65
N THR A 864 10.89 -5.59 -40.18
CA THR A 864 10.65 -4.15 -40.37
C THR A 864 9.78 -3.54 -39.28
N SER A 865 8.99 -4.36 -38.59
CA SER A 865 8.16 -3.93 -37.45
C SER A 865 8.93 -4.02 -36.11
N SER A 866 8.41 -3.36 -35.09
CA SER A 866 8.93 -3.50 -33.71
C SER A 866 8.76 -4.93 -33.20
N VAL A 867 9.69 -5.41 -32.40
CA VAL A 867 9.57 -6.70 -31.72
C VAL A 867 8.35 -6.73 -30.78
N CYS A 868 7.90 -5.57 -30.32
CA CYS A 868 6.69 -5.45 -29.48
C CYS A 868 5.43 -5.97 -30.15
N ASP A 869 5.39 -5.94 -31.48
CA ASP A 869 4.24 -6.37 -32.29
C ASP A 869 4.39 -7.77 -32.85
N ALA A 870 5.43 -8.50 -32.47
CA ALA A 870 5.58 -9.92 -32.76
C ALA A 870 4.53 -10.74 -32.00
N GLN A 871 4.46 -12.01 -32.31
CA GLN A 871 3.57 -12.92 -31.61
C GLN A 871 4.35 -13.75 -30.59
N TRP A 872 3.84 -13.83 -29.36
CA TRP A 872 4.43 -14.67 -28.32
C TRP A 872 4.41 -16.15 -28.77
N PRO A 873 5.54 -16.84 -28.74
CA PRO A 873 5.60 -18.22 -29.22
C PRO A 873 4.88 -19.21 -28.31
N GLU A 874 4.38 -20.27 -28.91
CA GLU A 874 3.78 -21.39 -28.19
C GLU A 874 4.77 -22.56 -28.16
N TRP A 875 4.82 -23.29 -27.03
CA TRP A 875 5.66 -24.48 -26.94
C TRP A 875 4.90 -25.72 -27.44
N ASN A 876 5.65 -26.67 -27.97
CA ASN A 876 5.14 -27.96 -28.40
C ASN A 876 5.71 -29.03 -27.46
N GLU A 877 4.85 -29.77 -26.75
CA GLU A 877 5.27 -30.83 -25.83
C GLU A 877 6.04 -31.96 -26.53
N ASP A 878 5.83 -32.18 -27.81
CA ASP A 878 6.54 -33.24 -28.57
C ASP A 878 8.04 -32.96 -28.67
N TYR A 879 8.46 -31.71 -28.68
CA TYR A 879 9.87 -31.31 -28.69
C TYR A 879 10.52 -31.41 -27.30
N LEU A 880 9.71 -31.53 -26.24
CA LEU A 880 10.19 -31.68 -24.87
C LEU A 880 10.41 -33.12 -24.45
N LYS A 881 9.91 -34.08 -25.25
CA LYS A 881 10.08 -35.49 -24.94
C LYS A 881 11.57 -35.89 -25.02
N GLU A 882 12.03 -36.53 -23.96
CA GLU A 882 13.37 -37.04 -23.92
C GLU A 882 13.39 -38.44 -24.57
N ASP A 883 14.30 -38.66 -25.48
CA ASP A 883 14.52 -39.97 -26.09
C ASP A 883 15.19 -40.89 -25.08
N THR A 884 15.99 -40.33 -24.18
CA THR A 884 16.69 -41.06 -23.13
C THR A 884 16.44 -40.45 -21.77
N ILE A 885 16.35 -41.29 -20.77
CA ILE A 885 16.20 -40.88 -19.37
C ILE A 885 17.39 -41.43 -18.59
N LYS A 886 17.97 -40.58 -17.75
CA LYS A 886 19.07 -40.95 -16.88
C LYS A 886 18.53 -41.55 -15.59
N TYR A 887 18.88 -42.80 -15.33
CA TYR A 887 18.55 -43.48 -14.07
C TYR A 887 19.77 -43.49 -13.15
N THR A 888 19.55 -43.18 -11.87
CA THR A 888 20.55 -43.37 -10.84
C THR A 888 20.51 -44.82 -10.40
N ILE A 889 21.65 -45.50 -10.49
CA ILE A 889 21.78 -46.89 -10.09
C ILE A 889 22.32 -46.98 -8.68
N SER A 890 21.51 -47.56 -7.78
CA SER A 890 21.80 -47.69 -6.36
C SER A 890 21.91 -49.15 -5.95
N PHE A 891 22.78 -49.41 -4.98
CA PHE A 891 22.91 -50.73 -4.34
C PHE A 891 22.68 -50.55 -2.84
N ASN A 892 21.70 -51.28 -2.29
CA ASN A 892 21.29 -51.14 -0.88
C ASN A 892 21.03 -49.70 -0.48
N GLY A 893 20.39 -48.91 -1.38
CA GLY A 893 20.00 -47.52 -1.11
C GLY A 893 21.12 -46.49 -1.33
N LYS A 894 22.32 -46.87 -1.68
CA LYS A 894 23.42 -45.92 -1.95
C LYS A 894 23.66 -45.80 -3.44
N ALA A 895 23.54 -44.58 -3.96
CA ALA A 895 23.81 -44.25 -5.34
C ALA A 895 25.27 -44.56 -5.73
N ARG A 896 25.51 -45.22 -6.86
CA ARG A 896 26.82 -45.65 -7.31
C ARG A 896 27.24 -45.12 -8.67
N PHE A 897 26.32 -45.16 -9.63
CA PHE A 897 26.57 -44.64 -10.98
C PHE A 897 25.23 -44.31 -11.67
N THR A 898 25.28 -43.78 -12.86
CA THR A 898 24.10 -43.46 -13.67
C THR A 898 24.16 -44.19 -15.04
N LEU A 899 22.99 -44.55 -15.54
CA LEU A 899 22.83 -45.12 -16.88
C LEU A 899 21.70 -44.44 -17.62
N ASP A 900 21.89 -44.25 -18.92
CA ASP A 900 20.85 -43.69 -19.80
C ASP A 900 20.05 -44.83 -20.44
N PHE A 901 18.72 -44.73 -20.34
CA PHE A 901 17.79 -45.68 -20.95
C PHE A 901 16.87 -44.97 -21.92
N PRO A 902 16.39 -45.65 -23.01
CA PRO A 902 15.30 -45.09 -23.80
C PRO A 902 14.10 -44.77 -22.93
N ALA A 903 13.42 -43.63 -23.21
CA ALA A 903 12.27 -43.17 -22.41
C ALA A 903 11.13 -44.19 -22.34
N ASP A 904 11.03 -45.06 -23.35
CA ASP A 904 10.04 -46.12 -23.49
C ASP A 904 10.52 -47.49 -23.00
N ALA A 905 11.71 -47.61 -22.42
CA ALA A 905 12.25 -48.84 -21.88
C ALA A 905 11.35 -49.41 -20.79
N ASP A 906 11.03 -50.71 -20.90
CA ASP A 906 10.26 -51.40 -19.86
C ASP A 906 11.15 -51.80 -18.68
N ASN A 907 10.50 -52.14 -17.56
CA ASN A 907 11.21 -52.50 -16.34
C ASN A 907 12.10 -53.74 -16.51
N GLU A 908 11.71 -54.70 -17.34
CA GLU A 908 12.50 -55.90 -17.61
C GLU A 908 13.81 -55.55 -18.33
N THR A 909 13.73 -54.68 -19.34
CA THR A 909 14.90 -54.19 -20.08
C THR A 909 15.84 -53.40 -19.18
N ILE A 910 15.29 -52.52 -18.34
CA ILE A 910 16.06 -51.71 -17.39
C ILE A 910 16.78 -52.63 -16.40
N GLN A 911 16.06 -53.60 -15.81
CA GLN A 911 16.64 -54.53 -14.84
C GLN A 911 17.75 -55.39 -15.47
N ALA A 912 17.51 -55.96 -16.65
CA ALA A 912 18.50 -56.78 -17.37
C ALA A 912 19.77 -55.97 -17.71
N THR A 913 19.61 -54.73 -18.17
CA THR A 913 20.74 -53.87 -18.53
C THR A 913 21.56 -53.50 -17.28
N VAL A 914 20.90 -53.14 -16.18
CA VAL A 914 21.57 -52.80 -14.91
C VAL A 914 22.32 -54.01 -14.38
N MET A 915 21.71 -55.19 -14.34
CA MET A 915 22.33 -56.41 -13.81
C MET A 915 23.44 -56.93 -14.69
N GLY A 916 23.35 -56.73 -16.00
CA GLY A 916 24.38 -57.10 -16.95
C GLY A 916 25.51 -56.08 -17.12
N HIS A 917 25.39 -54.91 -16.51
CA HIS A 917 26.36 -53.82 -16.68
C HIS A 917 27.67 -54.10 -15.94
N GLU A 918 28.77 -53.79 -16.54
CA GLU A 918 30.11 -54.00 -16.00
C GLU A 918 30.30 -53.33 -14.61
N LEU A 919 29.81 -52.11 -14.44
CA LEU A 919 29.91 -51.39 -13.17
C LEU A 919 29.08 -52.02 -12.06
N SER A 920 27.98 -52.71 -12.40
CA SER A 920 27.13 -53.39 -11.42
C SER A 920 27.83 -54.61 -10.80
N GLN A 921 28.66 -55.29 -11.54
CA GLN A 921 29.40 -56.47 -11.05
C GLN A 921 30.29 -56.13 -9.85
N LYS A 922 30.83 -54.94 -9.83
CA LYS A 922 31.65 -54.45 -8.72
C LYS A 922 30.88 -54.40 -7.40
N TRP A 923 29.59 -54.14 -7.45
CA TRP A 923 28.74 -53.92 -6.24
C TRP A 923 27.98 -55.18 -5.87
N VAL A 924 27.69 -56.06 -6.86
CA VAL A 924 26.98 -57.33 -6.65
C VAL A 924 27.89 -58.36 -5.96
N GLU A 925 29.18 -58.36 -6.23
CA GLU A 925 30.19 -59.26 -5.67
C GLU A 925 29.79 -60.77 -5.71
N GLY A 926 29.19 -61.22 -6.77
CA GLY A 926 28.75 -62.60 -6.92
C GLY A 926 27.50 -62.99 -6.13
N LYS A 927 26.83 -62.02 -5.45
CA LYS A 927 25.58 -62.28 -4.70
C LYS A 927 24.38 -62.20 -5.62
N THR A 928 23.34 -62.98 -5.35
CA THR A 928 22.07 -62.87 -6.04
C THR A 928 21.22 -61.78 -5.41
N PRO A 929 20.72 -60.81 -6.17
CA PRO A 929 19.85 -59.77 -5.61
C PRO A 929 18.56 -60.34 -5.00
N LYS A 930 18.20 -59.85 -3.84
CA LYS A 930 16.91 -60.17 -3.19
C LYS A 930 15.75 -59.50 -3.89
N LYS A 931 15.97 -58.27 -4.36
CA LYS A 931 14.96 -57.47 -5.00
C LYS A 931 15.61 -56.37 -5.84
N VAL A 932 14.97 -56.01 -6.96
CA VAL A 932 15.34 -54.85 -7.77
C VAL A 932 14.14 -53.92 -7.81
N ILE A 933 14.28 -52.75 -7.22
CA ILE A 933 13.22 -51.72 -7.17
C ILE A 933 13.49 -50.68 -8.24
N ILE A 934 12.56 -50.52 -9.15
CA ILE A 934 12.64 -49.51 -10.21
C ILE A 934 11.59 -48.45 -9.94
N VAL A 935 12.07 -47.21 -9.65
CA VAL A 935 11.21 -46.02 -9.59
C VAL A 935 11.23 -45.42 -10.98
N PRO A 936 10.10 -45.42 -11.70
CA PRO A 936 10.06 -44.94 -13.08
C PRO A 936 10.71 -43.57 -13.27
N LYS A 937 11.57 -43.44 -14.26
CA LYS A 937 12.26 -42.18 -14.62
C LYS A 937 13.20 -41.59 -13.57
N LYS A 938 13.58 -42.38 -12.54
CA LYS A 938 14.42 -41.84 -11.44
C LYS A 938 15.56 -42.78 -11.03
N ILE A 939 15.25 -43.88 -10.41
CA ILE A 939 16.24 -44.72 -9.72
C ILE A 939 15.96 -46.18 -9.95
N VAL A 940 17.06 -46.95 -10.05
CA VAL A 940 17.04 -48.40 -9.91
C VAL A 940 17.83 -48.77 -8.66
N ASN A 941 17.17 -49.36 -7.68
CA ASN A 941 17.82 -49.80 -6.45
C ASN A 941 17.89 -51.34 -6.38
N VAL A 942 19.10 -51.85 -6.36
CA VAL A 942 19.37 -53.28 -6.24
C VAL A 942 19.60 -53.61 -4.75
N VAL A 943 18.72 -54.43 -4.19
CA VAL A 943 18.81 -54.90 -2.81
C VAL A 943 19.51 -56.24 -2.80
N LEU A 944 20.67 -56.30 -2.17
CA LEU A 944 21.51 -57.48 -2.08
C LEU A 944 21.23 -58.31 -0.82
#